data_2ab68e3749496c09c4705d622aaf1ff5
#
_entry.id   2ab68e3749496c09c4705d622aaf1ff5
#
_cell.length_a   1.000
_cell.length_b   1.000
_cell.length_c   1.000
_cell.angle_alpha   90.00
_cell.angle_beta   90.00
_cell.angle_gamma   90.00
#
_symmetry.space_group_name_H-M   'P 1'
#
loop_
_entity.id
_entity.type
_entity.pdbx_description
1 polymer ?
#
loop_
_entity_poly.entity_id
_entity_poly.type
_entity_poly.pdbx_seq_one_letter_code
_entity_poly.pdbx_strand_id
1 'polypeptide(L)'
;MRKAKLFIIPIVLICVALIWLSQTSPTQKIIKSPNDQKNYRSITLNNKLDVLLISDPTTDKSSAALDVNIGSADDPIAFQGLAHFLEHMLFLGTQKFPNPDEYQKFISDHGGTHNAFTSPEHTNYFFDINSDNFEPALERFSAQFITPLFNEEYVDREVNAVHSEYSSKIKDDGRRFFSALKAILANDHPYKKFSVGNLETLKDTPNKSLRAALLSFYDAHYSANEMKLVLLGKEPLNTLQKWAEDKFSSIPNKDLNTVDIETPFFAANFLPAKIEVNSIMDRRSMSIAFPVPSAKNHKTSQPVSYLANLIGHEGKGSLLSALKAKKLVDSLSAGAQFDTRNEAIFTITMSLTENGLKQQEEILETFFAYIKLLREKGIEKHYFDEQAQMLNISFNYQEKSEPIHLTSSLAGALQTSDAANVLFERYNLSEYKPELYKKYLDLLVPSNMLVAVSAKSIKGDSKSKWFETPYQVKTLPVELLSRLTTPKANSKLVLPEENIFIPDNIQLLDIANNLKPELIQQTAGLDIWYSADTSFGTPKANLFVTIRSPATMQSAKSLNLTELMVSLLKDSLNEFSYPAYLAGLHYELYNHMRGITIKISGYNDKQSTLLKKILESFKDKQFNSERFSIIKERLKRKLENAKDKKPYEQALSELQRSILQPSWNEDQRLDALENLVLNDLENFRTEFFQTIDTAILSSGNISRDSTLKAGEQLQNIILKDNKKQTVKRADVNNLNGEQAWYKNIQVEHPDTGFIYYIQGNEKSFKERAMFLLITQIISTNYYAQIRTDKQLGYIVFATNFNMLEVPGLAFIVQSPNTDGRTLFDETSLFLQQQAENMEKLSDGD
;
A
#
# COMPACT_ATOMS: atom_id res chain seq x y z
N MET A 1 56.31 -22.21 -50.80
CA MET A 1 54.85 -22.23 -50.48
C MET A 1 54.45 -23.15 -49.26
N ARG A 2 55.36 -23.85 -48.61
CA ARG A 2 55.02 -24.70 -47.41
C ARG A 2 55.18 -24.01 -46.04
N LYS A 3 55.82 -22.87 -45.95
CA LYS A 3 56.02 -22.13 -44.66
C LYS A 3 54.86 -21.15 -44.30
N ALA A 4 53.99 -20.76 -45.24
CA ALA A 4 52.88 -19.84 -44.98
C ALA A 4 51.66 -20.54 -44.36
N LYS A 5 51.47 -21.84 -44.56
CA LYS A 5 50.33 -22.58 -43.98
C LYS A 5 50.46 -22.89 -42.48
N LEU A 6 51.66 -22.83 -41.89
CA LEU A 6 51.89 -23.16 -40.48
C LEU A 6 51.58 -21.99 -39.54
N PHE A 7 51.46 -20.74 -40.04
CA PHE A 7 51.11 -19.55 -39.23
C PHE A 7 49.63 -19.14 -39.28
N ILE A 8 48.87 -19.62 -40.25
CA ILE A 8 47.44 -19.27 -40.41
C ILE A 8 46.54 -20.09 -39.40
N ILE A 9 46.91 -21.36 -39.08
CA ILE A 9 46.12 -22.16 -38.15
C ILE A 9 46.12 -21.62 -36.71
N PRO A 10 47.26 -21.18 -36.10
CA PRO A 10 47.21 -20.59 -34.77
C PRO A 10 46.52 -19.23 -34.74
N ILE A 11 46.59 -18.42 -35.82
CA ILE A 11 45.87 -17.11 -35.89
C ILE A 11 44.35 -17.33 -35.98
N VAL A 12 43.87 -18.29 -36.74
CA VAL A 12 42.43 -18.63 -36.80
C VAL A 12 41.93 -19.18 -35.45
N LEU A 13 42.72 -20.02 -34.79
CA LEU A 13 42.40 -20.54 -33.45
C LEU A 13 42.42 -19.44 -32.39
N ILE A 14 43.32 -18.46 -32.47
CA ILE A 14 43.35 -17.29 -31.59
C ILE A 14 42.14 -16.36 -31.87
N CYS A 15 41.81 -16.13 -33.15
CA CYS A 15 40.64 -15.35 -33.51
C CYS A 15 39.31 -16.03 -33.09
N VAL A 16 39.18 -17.38 -33.25
CA VAL A 16 38.04 -18.16 -32.78
C VAL A 16 37.96 -18.15 -31.25
N ALA A 17 39.13 -18.29 -30.56
CA ALA A 17 39.16 -18.17 -29.10
C ALA A 17 38.84 -16.76 -28.59
N LEU A 18 39.28 -15.70 -29.28
CA LEU A 18 38.93 -14.29 -29.00
C LEU A 18 37.45 -14.01 -29.30
N ILE A 19 36.88 -14.56 -30.34
CA ILE A 19 35.44 -14.46 -30.64
C ILE A 19 34.65 -15.28 -29.60
N TRP A 20 35.12 -16.43 -29.13
CA TRP A 20 34.49 -17.23 -28.08
C TRP A 20 34.58 -16.52 -26.71
N LEU A 21 35.70 -15.88 -26.39
CA LEU A 21 35.87 -15.05 -25.19
C LEU A 21 35.09 -13.72 -25.24
N SER A 22 34.78 -13.19 -26.43
CA SER A 22 33.96 -12.00 -26.60
C SER A 22 32.46 -12.28 -26.51
N GLN A 23 32.04 -13.54 -26.57
CA GLN A 23 30.62 -13.92 -26.43
C GLN A 23 30.21 -14.29 -24.99
N THR A 24 31.14 -14.43 -24.07
CA THR A 24 30.84 -14.53 -22.65
C THR A 24 30.96 -13.12 -22.05
N SER A 25 29.93 -12.33 -22.18
CA SER A 25 29.77 -11.17 -21.29
C SER A 25 29.86 -11.71 -19.86
N PRO A 26 30.76 -11.17 -18.99
CA PRO A 26 30.84 -11.63 -17.61
C PRO A 26 29.46 -11.46 -17.02
N THR A 27 28.84 -12.54 -16.57
CA THR A 27 27.57 -12.49 -15.85
C THR A 27 27.77 -11.55 -14.67
N GLN A 28 27.18 -10.37 -14.77
CA GLN A 28 27.32 -9.31 -13.76
C GLN A 28 26.76 -9.86 -12.45
N LYS A 29 27.59 -9.93 -11.41
CA LYS A 29 27.16 -10.50 -10.12
C LYS A 29 26.10 -9.60 -9.49
N ILE A 30 24.91 -10.15 -9.31
CA ILE A 30 23.80 -9.45 -8.66
C ILE A 30 24.06 -9.33 -7.15
N ILE A 31 24.00 -8.13 -6.62
CA ILE A 31 24.16 -7.84 -5.19
C ILE A 31 22.85 -8.21 -4.48
N LYS A 32 22.92 -9.22 -3.61
CA LYS A 32 21.77 -9.69 -2.82
C LYS A 32 22.08 -9.70 -1.33
N SER A 33 21.04 -9.69 -0.51
CA SER A 33 21.16 -9.84 0.95
C SER A 33 21.91 -11.12 1.30
N PRO A 34 22.78 -11.10 2.34
CA PRO A 34 23.40 -12.32 2.85
C PRO A 34 22.37 -13.37 3.33
N ASN A 35 21.18 -12.92 3.74
CA ASN A 35 20.07 -13.79 4.18
C ASN A 35 19.24 -14.34 3.01
N ASP A 36 19.47 -13.89 1.78
CA ASP A 36 18.72 -14.34 0.61
C ASP A 36 19.35 -15.63 0.03
N GLN A 37 18.60 -16.73 0.08
CA GLN A 37 19.04 -18.06 -0.40
C GLN A 37 18.73 -18.29 -1.89
N LYS A 38 18.02 -17.37 -2.56
CA LYS A 38 17.68 -17.48 -3.98
C LYS A 38 18.91 -17.33 -4.87
N ASN A 39 18.84 -17.93 -6.05
CA ASN A 39 19.85 -17.76 -7.09
C ASN A 39 19.31 -16.81 -8.18
N TYR A 40 20.18 -15.99 -8.70
CA TYR A 40 19.83 -14.93 -9.65
C TYR A 40 20.70 -14.98 -10.89
N ARG A 41 20.11 -14.65 -12.04
CA ARG A 41 20.81 -14.45 -13.32
C ARG A 41 20.11 -13.38 -14.14
N SER A 42 20.87 -12.45 -14.65
CA SER A 42 20.40 -11.49 -15.66
C SER A 42 20.89 -11.92 -17.03
N ILE A 43 20.01 -11.86 -18.02
CA ILE A 43 20.31 -12.11 -19.42
C ILE A 43 19.59 -11.08 -20.30
N THR A 44 20.08 -10.88 -21.51
CA THR A 44 19.38 -10.12 -22.55
C THR A 44 19.12 -11.09 -23.71
N LEU A 45 17.86 -11.23 -24.12
CA LEU A 45 17.46 -12.10 -25.21
C LEU A 45 17.88 -11.49 -26.57
N ASN A 46 17.84 -12.32 -27.64
CA ASN A 46 18.21 -11.88 -29.00
C ASN A 46 17.35 -10.71 -29.53
N ASN A 47 16.10 -10.59 -29.04
CA ASN A 47 15.21 -9.48 -29.33
C ASN A 47 15.41 -8.26 -28.41
N LYS A 48 16.50 -8.23 -27.65
CA LYS A 48 16.88 -7.17 -26.68
C LYS A 48 15.97 -7.05 -25.47
N LEU A 49 15.11 -8.03 -25.17
CA LEU A 49 14.36 -8.10 -23.91
C LEU A 49 15.33 -8.42 -22.77
N ASP A 50 15.39 -7.55 -21.76
CA ASP A 50 16.16 -7.83 -20.54
C ASP A 50 15.35 -8.71 -19.59
N VAL A 51 15.99 -9.76 -19.07
CA VAL A 51 15.34 -10.75 -18.22
C VAL A 51 16.13 -10.96 -16.93
N LEU A 52 15.45 -10.88 -15.80
CA LEU A 52 15.97 -11.30 -14.51
C LEU A 52 15.34 -12.65 -14.12
N LEU A 53 16.18 -13.66 -13.96
CA LEU A 53 15.79 -15.00 -13.55
C LEU A 53 16.06 -15.18 -12.06
N ILE A 54 15.09 -15.75 -11.34
CA ILE A 54 15.14 -15.99 -9.89
C ILE A 54 14.76 -17.45 -9.64
N SER A 55 15.71 -18.24 -9.13
CA SER A 55 15.48 -19.64 -8.74
C SER A 55 15.35 -19.71 -7.22
N ASP A 56 14.18 -20.09 -6.72
CA ASP A 56 13.90 -20.38 -5.31
C ASP A 56 13.33 -21.80 -5.18
N PRO A 57 14.17 -22.82 -4.90
CA PRO A 57 13.70 -24.21 -4.78
C PRO A 57 12.68 -24.43 -3.65
N THR A 58 12.52 -23.46 -2.76
CA THR A 58 11.60 -23.55 -1.61
C THR A 58 10.26 -22.84 -1.86
N THR A 59 10.07 -22.25 -3.03
CA THR A 59 8.81 -21.58 -3.34
C THR A 59 7.72 -22.60 -3.71
N ASP A 60 6.54 -22.43 -3.19
CA ASP A 60 5.32 -23.17 -3.56
C ASP A 60 4.59 -22.50 -4.73
N LYS A 61 4.77 -21.20 -4.90
CA LYS A 61 4.24 -20.42 -6.04
C LYS A 61 5.37 -19.88 -6.91
N SER A 62 5.21 -19.98 -8.22
CA SER A 62 6.04 -19.32 -9.22
C SER A 62 5.36 -18.08 -9.73
N SER A 63 6.12 -17.09 -10.23
CA SER A 63 5.59 -15.80 -10.65
C SER A 63 6.37 -15.23 -11.83
N ALA A 64 5.66 -14.51 -12.70
CA ALA A 64 6.28 -13.70 -13.75
C ALA A 64 5.70 -12.30 -13.76
N ALA A 65 6.55 -11.32 -14.09
CA ALA A 65 6.13 -9.95 -14.35
C ALA A 65 6.87 -9.39 -15.56
N LEU A 66 6.15 -8.67 -16.41
CA LEU A 66 6.68 -7.94 -17.55
C LEU A 66 6.25 -6.48 -17.44
N ASP A 67 7.24 -5.59 -17.39
CA ASP A 67 7.04 -4.15 -17.33
C ASP A 67 7.40 -3.52 -18.67
N VAL A 68 6.50 -2.71 -19.20
CA VAL A 68 6.66 -1.98 -20.48
C VAL A 68 6.87 -0.52 -20.14
N ASN A 69 7.92 0.09 -20.67
CA ASN A 69 8.30 1.49 -20.44
C ASN A 69 7.39 2.46 -21.22
N ILE A 70 6.08 2.32 -21.02
CA ILE A 70 5.05 3.13 -21.66
C ILE A 70 3.84 3.23 -20.73
N GLY A 71 3.25 4.40 -20.59
CA GLY A 71 2.13 4.61 -19.69
C GLY A 71 1.14 5.67 -20.18
N SER A 72 0.30 6.16 -19.25
CA SER A 72 -0.76 7.12 -19.59
C SER A 72 -0.23 8.50 -20.03
N ALA A 73 1.04 8.83 -19.76
CA ALA A 73 1.67 10.04 -20.29
C ALA A 73 1.84 10.00 -21.82
N ASP A 74 1.87 8.81 -22.40
CA ASP A 74 2.04 8.60 -23.85
C ASP A 74 0.71 8.58 -24.61
N ASP A 75 -0.43 8.59 -23.89
CA ASP A 75 -1.76 8.59 -24.54
C ASP A 75 -1.87 9.69 -25.61
N PRO A 76 -2.45 9.39 -26.77
CA PRO A 76 -2.85 10.43 -27.72
C PRO A 76 -3.89 11.37 -27.10
N ILE A 77 -3.80 12.66 -27.37
CA ILE A 77 -4.74 13.66 -26.81
C ILE A 77 -6.20 13.31 -27.15
N ALA A 78 -6.44 12.72 -28.33
CA ALA A 78 -7.77 12.34 -28.78
C ALA A 78 -8.32 11.07 -28.09
N PHE A 79 -7.46 10.26 -27.44
CA PHE A 79 -7.80 8.96 -26.83
C PHE A 79 -7.16 8.84 -25.45
N GLN A 80 -7.48 9.76 -24.53
CA GLN A 80 -6.94 9.72 -23.19
C GLN A 80 -7.47 8.53 -22.40
N GLY A 81 -6.58 7.80 -21.71
CA GLY A 81 -6.85 6.52 -21.07
C GLY A 81 -6.60 5.31 -21.99
N LEU A 82 -5.97 5.53 -23.17
CA LEU A 82 -5.72 4.47 -24.14
C LEU A 82 -4.71 3.42 -23.63
N ALA A 83 -3.67 3.83 -22.90
CA ALA A 83 -2.72 2.91 -22.29
C ALA A 83 -3.40 1.99 -21.26
N HIS A 84 -4.29 2.53 -20.43
CA HIS A 84 -5.08 1.75 -19.49
C HIS A 84 -6.10 0.84 -20.21
N PHE A 85 -6.72 1.31 -21.27
CA PHE A 85 -7.60 0.50 -22.10
C PHE A 85 -6.84 -0.63 -22.81
N LEU A 86 -5.61 -0.38 -23.28
CA LEU A 86 -4.74 -1.42 -23.83
C LEU A 86 -4.40 -2.49 -22.80
N GLU A 87 -4.15 -2.09 -21.55
CA GLU A 87 -3.93 -3.01 -20.43
C GLU A 87 -5.09 -4.02 -20.32
N HIS A 88 -6.35 -3.54 -20.34
CA HIS A 88 -7.53 -4.41 -20.32
C HIS A 88 -7.62 -5.33 -21.54
N MET A 89 -7.44 -4.77 -22.72
CA MET A 89 -7.60 -5.49 -23.98
C MET A 89 -6.53 -6.56 -24.22
N LEU A 90 -5.36 -6.42 -23.60
CA LEU A 90 -4.25 -7.36 -23.76
C LEU A 90 -4.56 -8.75 -23.16
N PHE A 91 -5.42 -8.82 -22.16
CA PHE A 91 -5.84 -10.07 -21.52
C PHE A 91 -6.86 -10.89 -22.34
N LEU A 92 -7.45 -10.30 -23.40
CA LEU A 92 -8.63 -10.82 -24.07
C LEU A 92 -8.33 -11.65 -25.34
N GLY A 93 -7.53 -12.69 -25.17
CA GLY A 93 -7.25 -13.65 -26.19
C GLY A 93 -6.07 -13.30 -27.10
N THR A 94 -5.41 -14.34 -27.56
CA THR A 94 -4.25 -14.30 -28.45
C THR A 94 -4.48 -15.26 -29.62
N GLN A 95 -3.66 -15.19 -30.67
CA GLN A 95 -3.77 -16.14 -31.78
C GLN A 95 -3.66 -17.61 -31.32
N LYS A 96 -2.81 -17.89 -30.31
CA LYS A 96 -2.62 -19.23 -29.78
C LYS A 96 -3.72 -19.65 -28.82
N PHE A 97 -4.24 -18.71 -28.07
CA PHE A 97 -5.29 -18.93 -27.07
C PHE A 97 -6.42 -17.90 -27.35
N PRO A 98 -7.31 -18.19 -28.30
CA PRO A 98 -8.27 -17.19 -28.78
C PRO A 98 -9.44 -16.91 -27.84
N ASN A 99 -9.72 -17.79 -26.86
CA ASN A 99 -10.77 -17.55 -25.88
C ASN A 99 -10.37 -16.38 -24.94
N PRO A 100 -11.20 -15.35 -24.79
CA PRO A 100 -10.89 -14.18 -23.97
C PRO A 100 -10.62 -14.49 -22.51
N ASP A 101 -11.23 -15.55 -21.96
CA ASP A 101 -11.10 -15.90 -20.54
C ASP A 101 -10.00 -16.94 -20.27
N GLU A 102 -9.37 -17.47 -21.32
CA GLU A 102 -8.41 -18.61 -21.24
C GLU A 102 -7.26 -18.34 -20.27
N TYR A 103 -6.62 -17.19 -20.37
CA TYR A 103 -5.50 -16.84 -19.49
C TYR A 103 -5.94 -16.71 -18.05
N GLN A 104 -6.98 -15.93 -17.80
CA GLN A 104 -7.48 -15.65 -16.45
C GLN A 104 -7.99 -16.93 -15.78
N LYS A 105 -8.73 -17.74 -16.55
CA LYS A 105 -9.25 -19.03 -16.08
C LYS A 105 -8.11 -19.98 -15.75
N PHE A 106 -7.11 -20.11 -16.64
CA PHE A 106 -5.96 -21.00 -16.40
C PHE A 106 -5.23 -20.64 -15.11
N ILE A 107 -4.92 -19.35 -14.91
CA ILE A 107 -4.23 -18.90 -13.69
C ILE A 107 -5.07 -19.23 -12.44
N SER A 108 -6.36 -18.92 -12.45
CA SER A 108 -7.25 -19.15 -11.31
C SER A 108 -7.47 -20.64 -11.01
N ASP A 109 -7.67 -21.47 -12.01
CA ASP A 109 -7.89 -22.92 -11.87
C ASP A 109 -6.67 -23.63 -11.25
N HIS A 110 -5.48 -23.04 -11.40
CA HIS A 110 -4.24 -23.58 -10.84
C HIS A 110 -3.73 -22.80 -9.62
N GLY A 111 -4.64 -22.20 -8.86
CA GLY A 111 -4.38 -21.54 -7.56
C GLY A 111 -3.59 -20.24 -7.67
N GLY A 112 -3.54 -19.61 -8.83
CA GLY A 112 -2.86 -18.38 -9.09
C GLY A 112 -3.73 -17.14 -9.01
N THR A 113 -3.07 -16.00 -9.09
CA THR A 113 -3.67 -14.66 -9.24
C THR A 113 -2.93 -13.89 -10.31
N HIS A 114 -3.62 -13.00 -10.99
CA HIS A 114 -3.02 -12.10 -11.98
C HIS A 114 -3.52 -10.68 -11.76
N ASN A 115 -2.73 -9.70 -12.20
CA ASN A 115 -3.14 -8.30 -12.25
C ASN A 115 -2.25 -7.53 -13.22
N ALA A 116 -2.61 -6.26 -13.46
CA ALA A 116 -1.75 -5.29 -14.12
C ALA A 116 -2.03 -3.91 -13.54
N PHE A 117 -1.19 -2.94 -13.85
CA PHE A 117 -1.45 -1.53 -13.59
C PHE A 117 -0.77 -0.65 -14.63
N THR A 118 -1.42 0.47 -14.95
CA THR A 118 -0.88 1.53 -15.79
C THR A 118 -0.53 2.75 -14.96
N SER A 119 0.76 3.08 -14.92
CA SER A 119 1.29 4.31 -14.33
C SER A 119 1.44 5.41 -15.40
N PRO A 120 1.89 6.62 -15.04
CA PRO A 120 2.18 7.62 -16.08
C PRO A 120 3.25 7.21 -17.09
N GLU A 121 4.32 6.52 -16.68
CA GLU A 121 5.49 6.24 -17.54
C GLU A 121 5.69 4.75 -17.84
N HIS A 122 4.97 3.84 -17.20
CA HIS A 122 5.11 2.39 -17.45
C HIS A 122 3.84 1.61 -17.15
N THR A 123 3.69 0.44 -17.77
CA THR A 123 2.58 -0.51 -17.57
C THR A 123 3.17 -1.87 -17.18
N ASN A 124 2.70 -2.44 -16.08
CA ASN A 124 3.22 -3.68 -15.50
C ASN A 124 2.15 -4.77 -15.50
N TYR A 125 2.49 -5.94 -16.02
CA TYR A 125 1.65 -7.13 -16.10
C TYR A 125 2.28 -8.24 -15.27
N PHE A 126 1.52 -8.93 -14.43
CA PHE A 126 2.10 -9.94 -13.54
C PHE A 126 1.09 -10.99 -13.10
N PHE A 127 1.62 -12.16 -12.75
CA PHE A 127 0.84 -13.24 -12.15
C PHE A 127 1.68 -14.09 -11.21
N ASP A 128 1.02 -14.84 -10.32
CA ASP A 128 1.57 -16.02 -9.66
C ASP A 128 0.72 -17.24 -9.98
N ILE A 129 1.27 -18.42 -9.74
CA ILE A 129 0.60 -19.70 -9.96
C ILE A 129 1.28 -20.80 -9.15
N ASN A 130 0.58 -21.91 -8.87
CA ASN A 130 1.21 -23.09 -8.32
C ASN A 130 2.37 -23.54 -9.23
N SER A 131 3.55 -23.80 -8.66
CA SER A 131 4.81 -23.95 -9.41
C SER A 131 4.78 -25.04 -10.49
N ASP A 132 3.98 -26.09 -10.31
CA ASP A 132 3.87 -27.20 -11.29
C ASP A 132 3.21 -26.78 -12.62
N ASN A 133 2.54 -25.64 -12.64
CA ASN A 133 1.85 -25.09 -13.80
C ASN A 133 2.53 -23.83 -14.38
N PHE A 134 3.77 -23.53 -13.95
CA PHE A 134 4.45 -22.29 -14.33
C PHE A 134 4.78 -22.23 -15.82
N GLU A 135 5.33 -23.28 -16.42
CA GLU A 135 5.69 -23.28 -17.85
C GLU A 135 4.47 -23.06 -18.76
N PRO A 136 3.33 -23.78 -18.60
CA PRO A 136 2.13 -23.52 -19.38
C PRO A 136 1.54 -22.12 -19.16
N ALA A 137 1.69 -21.54 -17.95
CA ALA A 137 1.29 -20.17 -17.65
C ALA A 137 2.15 -19.15 -18.41
N LEU A 138 3.49 -19.34 -18.42
CA LEU A 138 4.41 -18.48 -19.19
C LEU A 138 4.09 -18.48 -20.69
N GLU A 139 3.63 -19.60 -21.24
CA GLU A 139 3.25 -19.69 -22.64
C GLU A 139 2.02 -18.83 -22.96
N ARG A 140 1.02 -18.81 -22.06
CA ARG A 140 -0.16 -17.93 -22.19
C ARG A 140 0.21 -16.47 -21.97
N PHE A 141 1.03 -16.20 -20.98
CA PHE A 141 1.47 -14.85 -20.66
C PHE A 141 2.30 -14.23 -21.77
N SER A 142 3.27 -14.94 -22.34
CA SER A 142 4.10 -14.45 -23.44
C SER A 142 3.30 -14.19 -24.73
N ALA A 143 2.30 -15.04 -25.00
CA ALA A 143 1.45 -14.90 -26.20
C ALA A 143 0.71 -13.54 -26.26
N GLN A 144 0.40 -12.93 -25.10
CA GLN A 144 -0.22 -11.61 -25.02
C GLN A 144 0.66 -10.50 -25.64
N PHE A 145 1.98 -10.63 -25.55
CA PHE A 145 2.94 -9.65 -26.07
C PHE A 145 3.44 -9.98 -27.48
N ILE A 146 3.10 -11.18 -28.01
CA ILE A 146 3.55 -11.63 -29.34
C ILE A 146 2.43 -11.44 -30.38
N THR A 147 1.24 -11.95 -30.08
CA THR A 147 0.12 -11.98 -31.05
C THR A 147 -1.24 -11.76 -30.38
N PRO A 148 -1.45 -10.62 -29.68
CA PRO A 148 -2.77 -10.30 -29.13
C PRO A 148 -3.78 -10.09 -30.25
N LEU A 149 -5.03 -10.49 -30.04
CA LEU A 149 -6.07 -10.39 -31.06
C LEU A 149 -6.74 -9.01 -31.14
N PHE A 150 -6.92 -8.36 -29.99
CA PHE A 150 -7.67 -7.10 -29.89
C PHE A 150 -9.00 -7.18 -30.63
N ASN A 151 -9.79 -8.22 -30.33
CA ASN A 151 -11.06 -8.50 -31.02
C ASN A 151 -12.02 -7.33 -30.90
N GLU A 152 -12.61 -6.94 -32.01
CA GLU A 152 -13.54 -5.80 -32.12
C GLU A 152 -14.78 -6.00 -31.26
N GLU A 153 -15.27 -7.23 -31.15
CA GLU A 153 -16.44 -7.60 -30.34
C GLU A 153 -16.31 -7.31 -28.84
N TYR A 154 -15.06 -7.20 -28.30
CA TYR A 154 -14.82 -6.92 -26.89
C TYR A 154 -14.53 -5.44 -26.61
N VAL A 155 -14.35 -4.60 -27.62
CA VAL A 155 -14.00 -3.19 -27.47
C VAL A 155 -15.04 -2.45 -26.62
N ASP A 156 -16.32 -2.52 -27.01
CA ASP A 156 -17.38 -1.81 -26.28
C ASP A 156 -17.58 -2.37 -24.86
N ARG A 157 -17.42 -3.68 -24.68
CA ARG A 157 -17.48 -4.31 -23.37
C ARG A 157 -16.40 -3.77 -22.45
N GLU A 158 -15.17 -3.69 -22.90
CA GLU A 158 -14.05 -3.23 -22.08
C GLU A 158 -14.06 -1.71 -21.88
N VAL A 159 -14.55 -0.92 -22.84
CA VAL A 159 -14.81 0.51 -22.62
C VAL A 159 -15.81 0.71 -21.48
N ASN A 160 -16.87 -0.11 -21.43
CA ASN A 160 -17.83 -0.07 -20.32
C ASN A 160 -17.21 -0.51 -18.98
N ALA A 161 -16.30 -1.50 -18.99
CA ALA A 161 -15.55 -1.90 -17.80
C ALA A 161 -14.68 -0.76 -17.26
N VAL A 162 -13.87 -0.12 -18.12
CA VAL A 162 -13.06 1.06 -17.78
C VAL A 162 -13.94 2.22 -17.29
N HIS A 163 -15.08 2.48 -17.94
CA HIS A 163 -16.01 3.52 -17.50
C HIS A 163 -16.62 3.21 -16.12
N SER A 164 -16.91 1.95 -15.84
CA SER A 164 -17.40 1.52 -14.53
C SER A 164 -16.35 1.73 -13.43
N GLU A 165 -15.08 1.45 -13.73
CA GLU A 165 -13.98 1.73 -12.81
C GLU A 165 -13.82 3.23 -12.52
N TYR A 166 -13.84 4.05 -13.57
CA TYR A 166 -13.86 5.50 -13.41
C TYR A 166 -15.05 5.97 -12.54
N SER A 167 -16.25 5.48 -12.84
CA SER A 167 -17.49 5.84 -12.13
C SER A 167 -17.42 5.47 -10.65
N SER A 168 -16.79 4.32 -10.33
CA SER A 168 -16.56 3.87 -8.95
C SER A 168 -15.65 4.80 -8.14
N LYS A 169 -14.88 5.66 -8.80
CA LYS A 169 -13.90 6.58 -8.20
C LYS A 169 -14.31 8.05 -8.23
N ILE A 170 -15.46 8.40 -8.81
CA ILE A 170 -15.89 9.82 -8.93
C ILE A 170 -15.99 10.50 -7.57
N LYS A 171 -16.39 9.78 -6.52
CA LYS A 171 -16.49 10.29 -5.15
C LYS A 171 -15.22 10.07 -4.30
N ASP A 172 -14.15 9.51 -4.84
CA ASP A 172 -12.90 9.33 -4.12
C ASP A 172 -12.14 10.64 -3.99
N ASP A 173 -11.97 11.13 -2.76
CA ASP A 173 -11.34 12.43 -2.50
C ASP A 173 -9.87 12.50 -2.94
N GLY A 174 -9.14 11.37 -2.94
CA GLY A 174 -7.77 11.32 -3.45
C GLY A 174 -7.72 11.54 -4.95
N ARG A 175 -8.58 10.83 -5.73
CA ARG A 175 -8.69 11.00 -7.18
C ARG A 175 -9.19 12.40 -7.55
N ARG A 176 -10.13 12.94 -6.79
CA ARG A 176 -10.68 14.30 -6.95
C ARG A 176 -9.59 15.36 -6.72
N PHE A 177 -8.84 15.24 -5.64
CA PHE A 177 -7.72 16.13 -5.33
C PHE A 177 -6.65 16.08 -6.43
N PHE A 178 -6.26 14.87 -6.85
CA PHE A 178 -5.31 14.68 -7.93
C PHE A 178 -5.77 15.25 -9.26
N SER A 179 -7.05 15.13 -9.59
CA SER A 179 -7.66 15.73 -10.80
C SER A 179 -7.58 17.27 -10.78
N ALA A 180 -7.79 17.88 -9.62
CA ALA A 180 -7.62 19.33 -9.45
C ALA A 180 -6.15 19.77 -9.59
N LEU A 181 -5.21 19.01 -9.04
CA LEU A 181 -3.77 19.25 -9.23
C LEU A 181 -3.36 19.14 -10.69
N LYS A 182 -3.84 18.12 -11.42
CA LYS A 182 -3.59 17.99 -12.86
C LYS A 182 -4.08 19.20 -13.67
N ALA A 183 -5.16 19.85 -13.26
CA ALA A 183 -5.71 21.01 -13.95
C ALA A 183 -4.73 22.21 -13.98
N ILE A 184 -3.86 22.33 -12.99
CA ILE A 184 -2.88 23.45 -12.85
C ILE A 184 -1.49 23.12 -13.39
N LEU A 185 -1.23 21.90 -13.85
CA LEU A 185 0.02 21.55 -14.53
C LEU A 185 0.16 22.37 -15.83
N ALA A 186 1.38 22.52 -16.33
CA ALA A 186 1.64 23.12 -17.63
C ALA A 186 0.78 22.48 -18.73
N ASN A 187 0.33 23.27 -19.70
CA ASN A 187 -0.66 22.78 -20.68
C ASN A 187 -0.19 21.62 -21.53
N ASP A 188 1.08 21.58 -21.81
CA ASP A 188 1.77 20.56 -22.61
C ASP A 188 2.40 19.45 -21.78
N HIS A 189 2.31 19.52 -20.44
CA HIS A 189 2.84 18.46 -19.59
C HIS A 189 2.04 17.17 -19.76
N PRO A 190 2.68 16.02 -20.10
CA PRO A 190 1.98 14.76 -20.38
C PRO A 190 1.11 14.24 -19.23
N TYR A 191 1.48 14.50 -17.98
CA TYR A 191 0.70 14.09 -16.80
C TYR A 191 -0.63 14.83 -16.65
N LYS A 192 -0.86 15.92 -17.42
CA LYS A 192 -2.16 16.61 -17.44
C LYS A 192 -3.28 15.78 -18.04
N LYS A 193 -2.94 14.79 -18.88
CA LYS A 193 -3.89 13.91 -19.54
C LYS A 193 -4.71 13.10 -18.54
N PHE A 194 -5.93 12.74 -18.94
CA PHE A 194 -6.81 11.87 -18.16
C PHE A 194 -6.38 10.41 -18.33
N SER A 195 -5.84 9.83 -17.26
CA SER A 195 -5.17 8.53 -17.32
C SER A 195 -6.09 7.30 -17.20
N VAL A 196 -7.33 7.48 -16.74
CA VAL A 196 -8.24 6.34 -16.51
C VAL A 196 -8.96 5.91 -17.77
N GLY A 197 -9.47 6.86 -18.55
CA GLY A 197 -10.39 6.59 -19.66
C GLY A 197 -11.86 6.54 -19.18
N ASN A 198 -12.77 6.83 -20.08
CA ASN A 198 -14.22 6.71 -19.91
C ASN A 198 -14.93 6.73 -21.28
N LEU A 199 -16.27 6.63 -21.28
CA LEU A 199 -17.09 6.66 -22.50
C LEU A 199 -16.91 7.92 -23.36
N GLU A 200 -16.40 9.02 -22.81
CA GLU A 200 -16.16 10.25 -23.59
C GLU A 200 -14.80 10.25 -24.27
N THR A 201 -13.77 9.64 -23.68
CA THR A 201 -12.41 9.65 -24.18
C THR A 201 -12.05 8.38 -24.98
N LEU A 202 -12.72 7.27 -24.68
CA LEU A 202 -12.52 5.97 -25.34
C LEU A 202 -13.69 5.69 -26.29
N LYS A 203 -13.73 6.41 -27.39
CA LYS A 203 -14.75 6.27 -28.44
C LYS A 203 -14.17 6.60 -29.81
N ASP A 204 -14.85 6.16 -30.83
CA ASP A 204 -14.50 6.52 -32.21
C ASP A 204 -14.47 8.03 -32.41
N THR A 205 -13.52 8.49 -33.21
CA THR A 205 -13.44 9.87 -33.71
C THR A 205 -13.80 9.88 -35.19
N PRO A 206 -14.13 11.05 -35.79
CA PRO A 206 -14.42 11.14 -37.21
C PRO A 206 -13.31 10.61 -38.12
N ASN A 207 -12.07 10.60 -37.64
CA ASN A 207 -10.91 10.26 -38.47
C ASN A 207 -10.29 8.89 -38.12
N LYS A 208 -10.64 8.28 -36.99
CA LYS A 208 -10.02 7.05 -36.50
C LYS A 208 -10.90 6.33 -35.49
N SER A 209 -11.13 5.02 -35.69
CA SER A 209 -11.80 4.21 -34.66
C SER A 209 -10.91 4.00 -33.45
N LEU A 210 -11.52 3.77 -32.30
CA LEU A 210 -10.81 3.46 -31.05
C LEU A 210 -9.90 2.23 -31.21
N ARG A 211 -10.42 1.16 -31.84
CA ARG A 211 -9.63 -0.05 -32.12
C ARG A 211 -8.42 0.24 -33.03
N ALA A 212 -8.59 1.07 -34.07
CA ALA A 212 -7.46 1.47 -34.91
C ALA A 212 -6.43 2.32 -34.13
N ALA A 213 -6.87 3.14 -33.16
CA ALA A 213 -5.98 3.87 -32.28
C ALA A 213 -5.22 2.92 -31.34
N LEU A 214 -5.92 1.93 -30.76
CA LEU A 214 -5.33 0.89 -29.90
C LEU A 214 -4.23 0.10 -30.62
N LEU A 215 -4.53 -0.41 -31.83
CA LEU A 215 -3.56 -1.15 -32.66
C LEU A 215 -2.33 -0.29 -33.01
N SER A 216 -2.56 0.97 -33.35
CA SER A 216 -1.46 1.90 -33.65
C SER A 216 -0.62 2.20 -32.42
N PHE A 217 -1.23 2.31 -31.25
CA PHE A 217 -0.54 2.58 -29.98
C PHE A 217 0.31 1.36 -29.56
N TYR A 218 -0.28 0.16 -29.63
CA TYR A 218 0.46 -1.09 -29.40
C TYR A 218 1.66 -1.22 -30.34
N ASP A 219 1.43 -1.00 -31.65
CA ASP A 219 2.50 -1.10 -32.66
C ASP A 219 3.60 -0.04 -32.46
N ALA A 220 3.25 1.17 -32.04
CA ALA A 220 4.21 2.25 -31.84
C ALA A 220 5.06 2.09 -30.57
N HIS A 221 4.53 1.44 -29.53
CA HIS A 221 5.11 1.51 -28.17
C HIS A 221 5.53 0.16 -27.58
N TYR A 222 4.92 -0.95 -27.98
CA TYR A 222 5.27 -2.27 -27.44
C TYR A 222 6.43 -2.87 -28.23
N SER A 223 7.62 -2.85 -27.62
CA SER A 223 8.87 -3.33 -28.22
C SER A 223 9.73 -4.01 -27.15
N ALA A 224 10.31 -5.15 -27.50
CA ALA A 224 11.08 -5.98 -26.55
C ALA A 224 12.21 -5.21 -25.84
N ASN A 225 12.85 -4.26 -26.51
CA ASN A 225 13.95 -3.44 -25.91
C ASN A 225 13.45 -2.43 -24.85
N GLU A 226 12.14 -2.09 -24.86
CA GLU A 226 11.50 -1.25 -23.83
C GLU A 226 10.80 -2.06 -22.75
N MET A 227 11.01 -3.39 -22.73
CA MET A 227 10.39 -4.30 -21.78
C MET A 227 11.42 -4.88 -20.81
N LYS A 228 10.97 -5.17 -19.57
CA LYS A 228 11.74 -5.85 -18.54
C LYS A 228 10.95 -7.03 -18.01
N LEU A 229 11.51 -8.23 -18.10
CA LEU A 229 10.89 -9.48 -17.66
C LEU A 229 11.56 -10.00 -16.39
N VAL A 230 10.77 -10.41 -15.41
CA VAL A 230 11.25 -11.12 -14.23
C VAL A 230 10.53 -12.45 -14.11
N LEU A 231 11.28 -13.55 -14.02
CA LEU A 231 10.78 -14.90 -13.80
C LEU A 231 11.27 -15.42 -12.45
N LEU A 232 10.37 -15.83 -11.57
CA LEU A 232 10.66 -16.50 -10.31
C LEU A 232 10.01 -17.88 -10.30
N GLY A 233 10.80 -18.93 -10.12
CA GLY A 233 10.31 -20.29 -10.06
C GLY A 233 11.18 -21.19 -9.17
N LYS A 234 10.69 -22.42 -8.90
CA LYS A 234 11.44 -23.43 -8.17
C LYS A 234 12.55 -24.06 -9.02
N GLU A 235 12.47 -23.90 -10.33
CA GLU A 235 13.36 -24.53 -11.30
C GLU A 235 14.78 -23.94 -11.25
N PRO A 236 15.79 -24.72 -11.65
CA PRO A 236 17.16 -24.22 -11.84
C PRO A 236 17.21 -23.10 -12.88
N LEU A 237 18.12 -22.14 -12.69
CA LEU A 237 18.30 -21.00 -13.60
C LEU A 237 18.42 -21.37 -15.08
N ASN A 238 19.05 -22.52 -15.41
CA ASN A 238 19.16 -22.97 -16.80
C ASN A 238 17.79 -23.33 -17.42
N THR A 239 16.88 -23.89 -16.64
CA THR A 239 15.51 -24.20 -17.07
C THR A 239 14.72 -22.92 -17.29
N LEU A 240 14.77 -22.00 -16.32
CA LEU A 240 14.10 -20.68 -16.41
C LEU A 240 14.63 -19.88 -17.60
N GLN A 241 15.96 -19.94 -17.86
CA GLN A 241 16.56 -19.29 -19.03
C GLN A 241 16.02 -19.88 -20.34
N LYS A 242 15.99 -21.20 -20.44
CA LYS A 242 15.44 -21.88 -21.60
C LYS A 242 13.97 -21.47 -21.85
N TRP A 243 13.15 -21.42 -20.81
CA TRP A 243 11.76 -20.99 -20.95
C TRP A 243 11.65 -19.52 -21.37
N ALA A 244 12.51 -18.63 -20.85
CA ALA A 244 12.58 -17.25 -21.28
C ALA A 244 12.94 -17.14 -22.77
N GLU A 245 13.98 -17.84 -23.21
CA GLU A 245 14.43 -17.88 -24.60
C GLU A 245 13.35 -18.46 -25.54
N ASP A 246 12.77 -19.60 -25.18
CA ASP A 246 11.79 -20.30 -26.03
C ASP A 246 10.47 -19.52 -26.18
N LYS A 247 10.02 -18.83 -25.14
CA LYS A 247 8.68 -18.24 -25.10
C LYS A 247 8.64 -16.72 -25.36
N PHE A 248 9.71 -15.97 -25.02
CA PHE A 248 9.71 -14.51 -25.09
C PHE A 248 10.57 -13.93 -26.24
N SER A 249 11.45 -14.74 -26.88
CA SER A 249 12.30 -14.24 -27.97
C SER A 249 11.52 -13.80 -29.21
N SER A 250 10.26 -14.23 -29.35
CA SER A 250 9.38 -13.84 -30.47
C SER A 250 8.65 -12.52 -30.25
N ILE A 251 8.78 -11.88 -29.10
CA ILE A 251 8.26 -10.53 -28.90
C ILE A 251 8.97 -9.58 -29.87
N PRO A 252 8.21 -8.78 -30.65
CA PRO A 252 8.82 -7.88 -31.64
C PRO A 252 9.77 -6.86 -31.00
N ASN A 253 10.96 -6.73 -31.57
CA ASN A 253 11.88 -5.64 -31.25
C ASN A 253 11.83 -4.60 -32.39
N LYS A 254 11.57 -3.36 -32.06
CA LYS A 254 11.47 -2.21 -32.98
C LYS A 254 12.57 -1.18 -32.76
N ASP A 255 13.52 -1.47 -31.86
CA ASP A 255 14.63 -0.58 -31.47
C ASP A 255 14.14 0.82 -31.07
N LEU A 256 13.08 0.88 -30.27
CA LEU A 256 12.53 2.14 -29.77
C LEU A 256 13.49 2.82 -28.81
N ASN A 257 13.40 4.15 -28.76
CA ASN A 257 14.07 4.96 -27.76
C ASN A 257 13.01 5.69 -26.94
N THR A 258 13.07 5.56 -25.62
CA THR A 258 12.22 6.32 -24.73
C THR A 258 12.57 7.80 -24.79
N VAL A 259 11.55 8.64 -24.86
CA VAL A 259 11.69 10.09 -24.84
C VAL A 259 11.41 10.57 -23.41
N ASP A 260 12.39 11.28 -22.83
CA ASP A 260 12.21 11.89 -21.51
C ASP A 260 11.20 13.04 -21.56
N ILE A 261 10.44 13.20 -20.47
CA ILE A 261 9.55 14.34 -20.29
C ILE A 261 10.39 15.54 -19.89
N GLU A 262 10.58 16.47 -20.82
CA GLU A 262 11.38 17.69 -20.59
C GLU A 262 10.51 18.88 -20.13
N THR A 263 9.19 18.83 -20.36
CA THR A 263 8.27 19.88 -19.94
C THR A 263 8.19 19.94 -18.41
N PRO A 264 8.43 21.10 -17.77
CA PRO A 264 8.34 21.24 -16.32
C PRO A 264 6.88 21.09 -15.86
N PHE A 265 6.68 20.62 -14.61
CA PHE A 265 5.34 20.46 -14.04
C PHE A 265 4.50 21.74 -14.09
N PHE A 266 5.11 22.88 -13.83
CA PHE A 266 4.41 24.16 -13.82
C PHE A 266 4.94 25.10 -14.89
N ALA A 267 4.04 25.87 -15.49
CA ALA A 267 4.41 26.94 -16.44
C ALA A 267 5.30 27.98 -15.78
N ALA A 268 6.16 28.61 -16.56
CA ALA A 268 7.01 29.71 -16.08
C ALA A 268 6.14 30.79 -15.38
N ASN A 269 6.61 31.26 -14.22
CA ASN A 269 5.95 32.26 -13.37
C ASN A 269 4.59 31.81 -12.76
N PHE A 270 4.23 30.52 -12.79
CA PHE A 270 3.04 30.02 -12.11
C PHE A 270 3.20 30.04 -10.59
N LEU A 271 4.39 29.67 -10.09
CA LEU A 271 4.71 29.72 -8.68
C LEU A 271 5.21 31.11 -8.24
N PRO A 272 4.98 31.52 -6.99
CA PRO A 272 4.29 30.82 -5.92
C PRO A 272 2.75 30.88 -6.08
N ALA A 273 2.08 29.78 -5.79
CA ALA A 273 0.63 29.67 -5.94
C ALA A 273 -0.02 28.90 -4.79
N LYS A 274 -1.35 29.08 -4.64
CA LYS A 274 -2.18 28.29 -3.73
C LYS A 274 -3.35 27.71 -4.50
N ILE A 275 -3.58 26.41 -4.35
CA ILE A 275 -4.79 25.73 -4.82
C ILE A 275 -5.62 25.28 -3.62
N GLU A 276 -6.91 25.56 -3.65
CA GLU A 276 -7.89 25.10 -2.67
C GLU A 276 -8.89 24.18 -3.35
N VAL A 277 -9.09 22.97 -2.78
CA VAL A 277 -9.83 21.87 -3.41
C VAL A 277 -10.94 21.39 -2.47
N ASN A 278 -12.15 21.24 -3.00
CA ASN A 278 -13.27 20.67 -2.25
C ASN A 278 -13.10 19.17 -2.03
N SER A 279 -13.34 18.68 -0.81
CA SER A 279 -13.51 17.26 -0.50
C SER A 279 -14.97 16.90 -0.20
N ILE A 280 -15.36 15.65 -0.46
CA ILE A 280 -16.67 15.11 -0.12
C ILE A 280 -16.73 14.77 1.37
N MET A 281 -15.75 14.02 1.84
CA MET A 281 -15.62 13.70 3.27
C MET A 281 -15.08 14.91 4.04
N ASP A 282 -15.44 15.04 5.31
CA ASP A 282 -14.82 16.05 6.18
C ASP A 282 -13.38 15.63 6.53
N ARG A 283 -12.51 15.84 5.55
CA ARG A 283 -11.06 15.73 5.67
C ARG A 283 -10.46 17.10 5.44
N ARG A 284 -9.44 17.42 6.23
CA ARG A 284 -8.76 18.71 6.16
C ARG A 284 -7.28 18.43 5.98
N SER A 285 -6.73 18.79 4.84
CA SER A 285 -5.31 18.59 4.55
C SER A 285 -4.69 19.83 3.94
N MET A 286 -3.39 19.96 4.15
CA MET A 286 -2.54 20.97 3.51
C MET A 286 -1.27 20.31 3.04
N SER A 287 -0.89 20.56 1.79
CA SER A 287 0.40 20.17 1.25
C SER A 287 1.19 21.40 0.87
N ILE A 288 2.49 21.41 1.20
CA ILE A 288 3.47 22.38 0.74
C ILE A 288 4.39 21.65 -0.22
N ALA A 289 4.42 22.04 -1.49
CA ALA A 289 5.07 21.31 -2.55
C ALA A 289 6.08 22.19 -3.29
N PHE A 290 7.20 21.61 -3.69
CA PHE A 290 8.31 22.29 -4.36
C PHE A 290 8.79 21.45 -5.55
N PRO A 291 8.80 21.97 -6.77
CA PRO A 291 9.56 21.35 -7.87
C PRO A 291 11.04 21.26 -7.52
N VAL A 292 11.62 20.09 -7.68
CA VAL A 292 13.04 19.80 -7.44
C VAL A 292 13.55 18.88 -8.55
N PRO A 293 14.85 18.84 -8.85
CA PRO A 293 15.40 17.86 -9.76
C PRO A 293 15.07 16.43 -9.29
N SER A 294 14.87 15.50 -10.23
CA SER A 294 14.68 14.09 -9.88
C SER A 294 15.87 13.55 -9.10
N ALA A 295 15.60 12.77 -8.06
CA ALA A 295 16.62 12.09 -7.29
C ALA A 295 17.08 10.76 -7.90
N LYS A 296 16.43 10.28 -8.99
CA LYS A 296 16.71 9.01 -9.66
C LYS A 296 18.17 8.89 -10.12
N ASN A 297 18.82 10.02 -10.43
CA ASN A 297 20.24 10.09 -10.80
C ASN A 297 21.20 10.15 -9.60
N HIS A 298 20.69 10.16 -8.37
CA HIS A 298 21.46 10.29 -7.13
C HIS A 298 21.23 9.11 -6.18
N LYS A 299 21.29 7.89 -6.72
CA LYS A 299 20.90 6.63 -6.07
C LYS A 299 21.69 6.33 -4.79
N THR A 300 22.97 6.73 -4.74
CA THR A 300 23.90 6.48 -3.62
C THR A 300 23.86 7.55 -2.52
N SER A 301 23.32 8.74 -2.82
CA SER A 301 23.25 9.86 -1.88
C SER A 301 21.82 10.28 -1.50
N GLN A 302 20.81 9.86 -2.25
CA GLN A 302 19.37 9.99 -2.00
C GLN A 302 18.94 11.34 -1.36
N PRO A 303 19.18 12.50 -2.00
CA PRO A 303 19.00 13.82 -1.36
C PRO A 303 17.58 14.10 -0.91
N VAL A 304 16.57 13.63 -1.66
CA VAL A 304 15.16 13.77 -1.30
C VAL A 304 14.84 12.96 -0.04
N SER A 305 15.31 11.71 0.05
CA SER A 305 15.08 10.85 1.22
C SER A 305 15.77 11.41 2.48
N TYR A 306 17.00 11.94 2.34
CA TYR A 306 17.73 12.58 3.43
C TYR A 306 16.96 13.77 4.01
N LEU A 307 16.48 14.69 3.15
CA LEU A 307 15.71 15.86 3.60
C LEU A 307 14.32 15.47 4.13
N ALA A 308 13.67 14.49 3.49
CA ALA A 308 12.38 13.99 3.93
C ALA A 308 12.43 13.40 5.34
N ASN A 309 13.50 12.69 5.68
CA ASN A 309 13.70 12.15 7.02
C ASN A 309 13.78 13.27 8.08
N LEU A 310 14.50 14.35 7.80
CA LEU A 310 14.64 15.47 8.73
C LEU A 310 13.35 16.30 8.85
N ILE A 311 12.72 16.65 7.72
CA ILE A 311 11.51 17.49 7.70
C ILE A 311 10.29 16.69 8.19
N GLY A 312 10.21 15.42 7.85
CA GLY A 312 9.14 14.51 8.26
C GLY A 312 9.31 13.92 9.65
N HIS A 313 10.38 14.27 10.38
CA HIS A 313 10.63 13.73 11.71
C HIS A 313 9.53 14.12 12.70
N GLU A 314 9.14 13.17 13.58
CA GLU A 314 8.01 13.35 14.51
C GLU A 314 8.43 13.42 15.99
N GLY A 315 9.73 13.34 16.26
CA GLY A 315 10.29 13.44 17.61
C GLY A 315 10.11 14.81 18.23
N LYS A 316 10.52 14.92 19.49
CA LYS A 316 10.44 16.15 20.27
C LYS A 316 11.12 17.34 19.55
N GLY A 317 10.44 18.47 19.50
CA GLY A 317 10.93 19.69 18.87
C GLY A 317 10.98 19.67 17.33
N SER A 318 10.49 18.63 16.70
CA SER A 318 10.29 18.56 15.24
C SER A 318 9.24 19.55 14.74
N LEU A 319 9.15 19.71 13.43
CA LEU A 319 8.09 20.51 12.80
C LEU A 319 6.69 20.04 13.25
N LEU A 320 6.43 18.72 13.23
CA LEU A 320 5.16 18.16 13.68
C LEU A 320 4.89 18.46 15.15
N SER A 321 5.87 18.24 16.03
CA SER A 321 5.74 18.52 17.46
C SER A 321 5.35 19.97 17.74
N ALA A 322 6.01 20.93 17.05
CA ALA A 322 5.70 22.36 17.19
C ALA A 322 4.29 22.73 16.68
N LEU A 323 3.86 22.15 15.55
CA LEU A 323 2.53 22.38 14.99
C LEU A 323 1.43 21.73 15.83
N LYS A 324 1.67 20.54 16.40
CA LYS A 324 0.76 19.89 17.37
C LYS A 324 0.62 20.73 18.64
N ALA A 325 1.72 21.28 19.18
CA ALA A 325 1.68 22.16 20.34
C ALA A 325 0.85 23.44 20.11
N LYS A 326 0.79 23.93 18.86
CA LYS A 326 -0.07 25.04 18.45
C LYS A 326 -1.49 24.60 18.06
N LYS A 327 -1.81 23.30 18.14
CA LYS A 327 -3.12 22.74 17.79
C LYS A 327 -3.51 22.94 16.30
N LEU A 328 -2.54 22.96 15.41
CA LEU A 328 -2.76 23.23 13.99
C LEU A 328 -2.81 21.96 13.15
N VAL A 329 -2.01 20.94 13.52
CA VAL A 329 -1.78 19.74 12.73
C VAL A 329 -1.87 18.49 13.61
N ASP A 330 -2.40 17.42 13.04
CA ASP A 330 -2.49 16.10 13.69
C ASP A 330 -1.39 15.12 13.22
N SER A 331 -1.00 15.20 11.95
CA SER A 331 0.04 14.36 11.35
C SER A 331 0.77 15.10 10.23
N LEU A 332 1.99 14.67 9.93
CA LEU A 332 2.82 15.20 8.87
C LEU A 332 3.57 14.06 8.18
N SER A 333 3.77 14.19 6.88
CA SER A 333 4.68 13.35 6.10
C SER A 333 5.45 14.21 5.11
N ALA A 334 6.68 13.82 4.76
CA ALA A 334 7.49 14.48 3.75
C ALA A 334 8.06 13.44 2.77
N GLY A 335 8.19 13.80 1.49
CA GLY A 335 8.75 12.91 0.46
C GLY A 335 8.52 13.43 -0.95
N ALA A 336 9.03 12.70 -1.95
CA ALA A 336 8.75 13.00 -3.35
C ALA A 336 7.37 12.50 -3.77
N GLN A 337 6.67 13.31 -4.54
CA GLN A 337 5.51 12.93 -5.36
C GLN A 337 5.84 13.26 -6.82
N PHE A 338 5.24 12.54 -7.76
CA PHE A 338 5.49 12.77 -9.19
C PHE A 338 7.00 12.83 -9.52
N ASP A 339 7.69 11.74 -9.29
CA ASP A 339 9.11 11.64 -9.59
C ASP A 339 9.28 11.10 -11.02
N THR A 340 9.41 12.01 -12.01
CA THR A 340 9.77 11.68 -13.39
C THR A 340 11.28 11.44 -13.49
N ARG A 341 11.83 11.21 -14.69
CA ARG A 341 13.28 11.08 -14.87
C ARG A 341 14.05 12.40 -14.61
N ASN A 342 13.43 13.56 -14.88
CA ASN A 342 14.09 14.86 -14.84
C ASN A 342 13.68 15.71 -13.64
N GLU A 343 12.45 15.64 -13.21
CA GLU A 343 11.89 16.50 -12.18
C GLU A 343 11.03 15.69 -11.18
N ALA A 344 11.03 16.12 -9.93
CA ALA A 344 10.15 15.60 -8.90
C ALA A 344 9.46 16.74 -8.14
N ILE A 345 8.35 16.44 -7.47
CA ILE A 345 7.71 17.37 -6.53
C ILE A 345 8.01 16.90 -5.10
N PHE A 346 8.85 17.65 -4.40
CA PHE A 346 9.07 17.43 -2.96
C PHE A 346 7.88 17.99 -2.18
N THR A 347 7.17 17.15 -1.45
CA THR A 347 5.91 17.51 -0.82
C THR A 347 5.93 17.23 0.67
N ILE A 348 5.44 18.19 1.46
CA ILE A 348 5.14 18.04 2.88
C ILE A 348 3.62 18.06 3.02
N THR A 349 3.02 16.93 3.42
CA THR A 349 1.56 16.79 3.58
C THR A 349 1.18 16.71 5.05
N MET A 350 0.18 17.47 5.44
CA MET A 350 -0.30 17.61 6.81
C MET A 350 -1.80 17.38 6.91
N SER A 351 -2.23 16.64 7.94
CA SER A 351 -3.64 16.60 8.35
C SER A 351 -3.91 17.75 9.31
N LEU A 352 -4.87 18.60 8.95
CA LEU A 352 -5.18 19.81 9.71
C LEU A 352 -6.26 19.57 10.75
N THR A 353 -6.14 20.24 11.89
CA THR A 353 -7.26 20.51 12.79
C THR A 353 -8.17 21.58 12.20
N GLU A 354 -9.33 21.86 12.81
CA GLU A 354 -10.16 22.99 12.41
C GLU A 354 -9.42 24.33 12.57
N ASN A 355 -8.63 24.45 13.63
CA ASN A 355 -7.80 25.61 13.86
C ASN A 355 -6.70 25.74 12.80
N GLY A 356 -6.07 24.65 12.41
CA GLY A 356 -5.07 24.63 11.34
C GLY A 356 -5.61 25.04 9.98
N LEU A 357 -6.86 24.66 9.67
CA LEU A 357 -7.53 25.12 8.45
C LEU A 357 -7.74 26.63 8.42
N LYS A 358 -7.98 27.24 9.60
CA LYS A 358 -8.16 28.70 9.74
C LYS A 358 -6.83 29.47 9.79
N GLN A 359 -5.76 28.85 10.28
CA GLN A 359 -4.46 29.49 10.56
C GLN A 359 -3.33 28.93 9.65
N GLN A 360 -3.58 28.82 8.35
CA GLN A 360 -2.62 28.27 7.39
C GLN A 360 -1.31 29.07 7.31
N GLU A 361 -1.35 30.40 7.48
CA GLU A 361 -0.16 31.26 7.49
C GLU A 361 0.78 30.90 8.63
N GLU A 362 0.27 30.62 9.82
CA GLU A 362 1.04 30.19 10.99
C GLU A 362 1.76 28.84 10.73
N ILE A 363 1.11 27.94 9.97
CA ILE A 363 1.73 26.66 9.55
C ILE A 363 2.90 26.95 8.61
N LEU A 364 2.71 27.82 7.61
CA LEU A 364 3.77 28.20 6.65
C LEU A 364 4.94 28.89 7.36
N GLU A 365 4.66 29.84 8.27
CA GLU A 365 5.71 30.53 9.05
C GLU A 365 6.51 29.54 9.92
N THR A 366 5.83 28.56 10.56
CA THR A 366 6.50 27.53 11.35
C THR A 366 7.33 26.61 10.47
N PHE A 367 6.82 26.24 9.29
CA PHE A 367 7.57 25.44 8.30
C PHE A 367 8.85 26.15 7.85
N PHE A 368 8.76 27.41 7.41
CA PHE A 368 9.95 28.12 6.96
C PHE A 368 10.92 28.48 8.09
N ALA A 369 10.44 28.60 9.34
CA ALA A 369 11.33 28.69 10.50
C ALA A 369 12.13 27.37 10.69
N TYR A 370 11.51 26.19 10.42
CA TYR A 370 12.19 24.92 10.46
C TYR A 370 13.18 24.75 9.29
N ILE A 371 12.81 25.19 8.07
CA ILE A 371 13.73 25.21 6.91
C ILE A 371 14.95 26.11 7.19
N LYS A 372 14.75 27.25 7.86
CA LYS A 372 15.87 28.12 8.29
C LYS A 372 16.80 27.37 9.27
N LEU A 373 16.25 26.68 10.27
CA LEU A 373 17.03 25.87 11.21
C LEU A 373 17.85 24.78 10.48
N LEU A 374 17.23 24.10 9.49
CA LEU A 374 17.93 23.10 8.67
C LEU A 374 19.09 23.71 7.87
N ARG A 375 18.92 24.89 7.30
CA ARG A 375 20.00 25.60 6.58
C ARG A 375 21.16 25.99 7.49
N GLU A 376 20.86 26.36 8.73
CA GLU A 376 21.86 26.78 9.71
C GLU A 376 22.61 25.61 10.34
N LYS A 377 21.94 24.45 10.54
CA LYS A 377 22.48 23.36 11.38
C LYS A 377 22.21 21.96 10.87
N GLY A 378 21.47 21.76 9.78
CA GLY A 378 20.80 20.50 9.53
C GLY A 378 21.48 19.52 8.57
N ILE A 379 22.58 19.90 7.92
CA ILE A 379 23.29 18.99 7.01
C ILE A 379 24.50 18.42 7.73
N GLU A 380 24.23 17.49 8.65
CA GLU A 380 25.27 16.83 9.44
C GLU A 380 25.39 15.36 9.07
N LYS A 381 26.60 14.82 9.16
CA LYS A 381 26.91 13.46 8.73
C LYS A 381 26.21 12.40 9.57
N HIS A 382 25.99 12.63 10.86
CA HIS A 382 25.38 11.62 11.74
C HIS A 382 23.95 11.25 11.31
N TYR A 383 23.11 12.17 10.79
CA TYR A 383 21.80 11.85 10.24
C TYR A 383 21.87 10.95 9.02
N PHE A 384 22.89 11.14 8.19
CA PHE A 384 23.17 10.26 7.07
C PHE A 384 23.61 8.88 7.56
N ASP A 385 24.54 8.82 8.53
CA ASP A 385 25.10 7.57 9.03
C ASP A 385 24.00 6.70 9.70
N GLU A 386 23.08 7.29 10.46
CA GLU A 386 21.93 6.57 11.04
C GLU A 386 21.02 5.99 9.97
N GLN A 387 20.66 6.79 8.95
CA GLN A 387 19.82 6.31 7.85
C GLN A 387 20.53 5.20 7.06
N ALA A 388 21.82 5.36 6.75
CA ALA A 388 22.62 4.37 6.04
C ALA A 388 22.74 3.06 6.84
N GLN A 389 22.93 3.16 8.16
CA GLN A 389 22.98 2.00 9.06
C GLN A 389 21.66 1.22 9.02
N MET A 390 20.53 1.91 9.13
CA MET A 390 19.22 1.27 9.11
C MET A 390 18.86 0.66 7.76
N LEU A 391 19.23 1.33 6.66
CA LEU A 391 19.08 0.77 5.31
C LEU A 391 19.92 -0.50 5.12
N ASN A 392 21.16 -0.49 5.61
CA ASN A 392 22.04 -1.66 5.56
C ASN A 392 21.50 -2.84 6.40
N ILE A 393 21.02 -2.58 7.62
CA ILE A 393 20.37 -3.59 8.46
C ILE A 393 19.13 -4.15 7.75
N SER A 394 18.31 -3.27 7.17
CA SER A 394 17.10 -3.67 6.44
C SER A 394 17.41 -4.51 5.20
N PHE A 395 18.50 -4.21 4.50
CA PHE A 395 18.97 -5.03 3.38
C PHE A 395 19.45 -6.41 3.83
N ASN A 396 20.24 -6.47 4.91
CA ASN A 396 20.80 -7.74 5.37
C ASN A 396 19.74 -8.70 5.93
N TYR A 397 18.67 -8.18 6.53
CA TYR A 397 17.61 -8.95 7.18
C TYR A 397 16.25 -8.75 6.52
N GLN A 398 16.23 -8.84 5.19
CA GLN A 398 14.97 -8.81 4.42
C GLN A 398 14.11 -10.03 4.75
N GLU A 399 12.82 -9.80 4.87
CA GLU A 399 11.83 -10.89 4.93
C GLU A 399 11.48 -11.36 3.52
N LYS A 400 11.02 -12.60 3.41
CA LYS A 400 10.51 -13.12 2.14
C LYS A 400 9.29 -12.31 1.71
N SER A 401 9.33 -11.80 0.49
CA SER A 401 8.16 -11.19 -0.17
C SER A 401 7.40 -12.27 -0.93
N GLU A 402 6.09 -12.11 -1.04
CA GLU A 402 5.28 -12.93 -1.95
C GLU A 402 5.86 -12.86 -3.37
N PRO A 403 5.96 -14.00 -4.09
CA PRO A 403 6.55 -14.04 -5.43
C PRO A 403 5.98 -13.00 -6.39
N ILE A 404 4.66 -12.82 -6.41
CA ILE A 404 3.96 -11.87 -7.29
C ILE A 404 4.38 -10.41 -7.04
N HIS A 405 4.54 -10.02 -5.77
CA HIS A 405 4.97 -8.66 -5.42
C HIS A 405 6.45 -8.43 -5.71
N LEU A 406 7.28 -9.47 -5.50
CA LEU A 406 8.72 -9.38 -5.78
C LEU A 406 8.96 -9.23 -7.29
N THR A 407 8.34 -10.06 -8.13
CA THR A 407 8.54 -10.00 -9.59
C THR A 407 8.02 -8.69 -10.18
N SER A 408 6.81 -8.25 -9.81
CA SER A 408 6.23 -6.98 -10.27
C SER A 408 7.11 -5.78 -9.86
N SER A 409 7.56 -5.71 -8.60
CA SER A 409 8.42 -4.63 -8.12
C SER A 409 9.77 -4.60 -8.84
N LEU A 410 10.39 -5.77 -9.07
CA LEU A 410 11.70 -5.85 -9.74
C LEU A 410 11.60 -5.54 -11.24
N ALA A 411 10.52 -5.96 -11.91
CA ALA A 411 10.30 -5.63 -13.32
C ALA A 411 10.21 -4.10 -13.52
N GLY A 412 9.45 -3.38 -12.69
CA GLY A 412 9.40 -1.92 -12.71
C GLY A 412 10.75 -1.28 -12.32
N ALA A 413 11.45 -1.81 -11.32
CA ALA A 413 12.75 -1.27 -10.90
C ALA A 413 13.82 -1.39 -12.00
N LEU A 414 13.80 -2.45 -12.81
CA LEU A 414 14.72 -2.67 -13.93
C LEU A 414 14.58 -1.61 -15.05
N GLN A 415 13.50 -0.84 -15.09
CA GLN A 415 13.37 0.30 -16.04
C GLN A 415 14.38 1.43 -15.75
N THR A 416 14.84 1.52 -14.50
CA THR A 416 15.75 2.61 -14.08
C THR A 416 17.02 2.10 -13.40
N SER A 417 17.12 0.80 -13.11
CA SER A 417 18.24 0.20 -12.35
C SER A 417 18.93 -0.89 -13.16
N ASP A 418 20.24 -0.97 -13.01
CA ASP A 418 21.00 -2.11 -13.53
C ASP A 418 20.67 -3.39 -12.79
N ALA A 419 20.60 -4.50 -13.48
CA ALA A 419 20.29 -5.80 -12.90
C ALA A 419 21.23 -6.20 -11.74
N ALA A 420 22.50 -5.79 -11.77
CA ALA A 420 23.45 -6.04 -10.69
C ALA A 420 23.03 -5.38 -9.38
N ASN A 421 22.40 -4.24 -9.44
CA ASN A 421 22.07 -3.41 -8.28
C ASN A 421 20.58 -3.43 -7.91
N VAL A 422 19.71 -3.99 -8.74
CA VAL A 422 18.24 -3.86 -8.62
C VAL A 422 17.68 -4.30 -7.26
N LEU A 423 18.29 -5.29 -6.61
CA LEU A 423 17.90 -5.73 -5.27
C LEU A 423 18.43 -4.82 -4.16
N PHE A 424 19.52 -4.11 -4.41
CA PHE A 424 20.24 -3.34 -3.40
C PHE A 424 20.00 -1.83 -3.49
N GLU A 425 19.71 -1.29 -4.68
CA GLU A 425 19.74 0.15 -4.98
C GLU A 425 18.92 1.00 -4.02
N ARG A 426 17.70 0.56 -3.66
CA ARG A 426 16.85 1.31 -2.70
C ARG A 426 17.43 1.39 -1.28
N TYR A 427 18.37 0.52 -0.93
CA TYR A 427 19.06 0.47 0.35
C TYR A 427 20.44 1.12 0.31
N ASN A 428 20.89 1.51 -0.90
CA ASN A 428 22.24 2.02 -1.10
C ASN A 428 22.31 3.50 -0.76
N LEU A 429 22.63 3.82 0.50
CA LEU A 429 22.94 5.15 0.97
C LEU A 429 24.42 5.17 1.40
N SER A 430 25.34 5.27 0.43
CA SER A 430 26.79 5.09 0.64
C SER A 430 27.63 6.35 0.41
N GLU A 431 27.06 7.39 -0.21
CA GLU A 431 27.79 8.61 -0.50
C GLU A 431 27.17 9.83 0.19
N TYR A 432 27.83 10.32 1.23
CA TYR A 432 27.46 11.58 1.88
C TYR A 432 27.87 12.77 1.02
N LYS A 433 26.89 13.51 0.48
CA LYS A 433 27.10 14.66 -0.42
C LYS A 433 26.44 15.93 0.14
N PRO A 434 27.03 16.61 1.14
CA PRO A 434 26.43 17.77 1.80
C PRO A 434 26.07 18.92 0.84
N GLU A 435 26.89 19.17 -0.18
CA GLU A 435 26.61 20.24 -1.18
C GLU A 435 25.38 19.90 -2.04
N LEU A 436 25.14 18.59 -2.33
CA LEU A 436 23.95 18.16 -3.03
C LEU A 436 22.70 18.34 -2.15
N TYR A 437 22.76 17.95 -0.89
CA TYR A 437 21.65 18.13 0.06
C TYR A 437 21.30 19.61 0.24
N LYS A 438 22.31 20.46 0.32
CA LYS A 438 22.15 21.91 0.36
C LYS A 438 21.47 22.44 -0.91
N LYS A 439 21.90 21.98 -2.09
CA LYS A 439 21.27 22.37 -3.36
C LYS A 439 19.76 22.07 -3.37
N TYR A 440 19.33 20.90 -2.89
CA TYR A 440 17.91 20.57 -2.80
C TYR A 440 17.20 21.40 -1.73
N LEU A 441 17.82 21.62 -0.57
CA LEU A 441 17.26 22.45 0.51
C LEU A 441 17.09 23.92 0.07
N ASP A 442 17.98 24.44 -0.78
CA ASP A 442 17.92 25.80 -1.31
C ASP A 442 16.75 26.02 -2.29
N LEU A 443 16.17 24.95 -2.84
CA LEU A 443 14.95 25.01 -3.66
C LEU A 443 13.66 25.11 -2.82
N LEU A 444 13.72 24.84 -1.52
CA LEU A 444 12.57 24.96 -0.61
C LEU A 444 12.39 26.40 -0.17
N VAL A 445 12.01 27.26 -1.10
CA VAL A 445 11.85 28.73 -0.90
C VAL A 445 10.43 29.17 -1.23
N PRO A 446 9.93 30.28 -0.61
CA PRO A 446 8.58 30.75 -0.86
C PRO A 446 8.26 31.02 -2.33
N SER A 447 9.23 31.47 -3.14
CA SER A 447 9.06 31.75 -4.57
C SER A 447 8.88 30.49 -5.43
N ASN A 448 9.27 29.33 -4.93
CA ASN A 448 9.16 28.01 -5.61
C ASN A 448 8.05 27.12 -5.03
N MET A 449 7.11 27.70 -4.26
CA MET A 449 6.14 26.96 -3.45
C MET A 449 4.76 26.86 -4.10
N LEU A 450 4.19 25.66 -4.12
CA LEU A 450 2.77 25.43 -4.27
C LEU A 450 2.18 25.04 -2.91
N VAL A 451 1.15 25.76 -2.48
CA VAL A 451 0.32 25.37 -1.32
C VAL A 451 -0.97 24.74 -1.82
N ALA A 452 -1.25 23.50 -1.46
CA ALA A 452 -2.49 22.82 -1.80
C ALA A 452 -3.29 22.54 -0.52
N VAL A 453 -4.54 22.99 -0.45
CA VAL A 453 -5.43 22.80 0.71
C VAL A 453 -6.68 22.07 0.27
N SER A 454 -7.09 21.04 1.01
CA SER A 454 -8.34 20.34 0.76
C SER A 454 -9.22 20.34 2.00
N ALA A 455 -10.51 20.71 1.82
CA ALA A 455 -11.50 20.65 2.87
C ALA A 455 -12.94 20.67 2.29
N LYS A 456 -13.89 20.08 3.02
CA LYS A 456 -15.32 20.03 2.64
C LYS A 456 -15.96 21.43 2.53
N SER A 457 -15.47 22.41 3.30
CA SER A 457 -15.95 23.79 3.31
C SER A 457 -15.53 24.62 2.08
N ILE A 458 -14.59 24.16 1.28
CA ILE A 458 -14.11 24.87 0.08
C ILE A 458 -15.17 24.73 -1.02
N LYS A 459 -15.59 25.85 -1.63
CA LYS A 459 -16.60 25.84 -2.71
C LYS A 459 -15.98 25.79 -4.10
N GLY A 460 -14.83 26.47 -4.28
CA GLY A 460 -14.19 26.62 -5.60
C GLY A 460 -14.96 27.56 -6.55
N ASP A 461 -14.28 28.09 -7.56
CA ASP A 461 -14.81 28.86 -8.69
C ASP A 461 -14.67 28.14 -10.02
N SER A 462 -13.88 27.07 -10.02
CA SER A 462 -13.57 26.22 -11.17
C SER A 462 -13.87 24.75 -10.84
N LYS A 463 -13.99 23.91 -11.86
CA LYS A 463 -14.14 22.46 -11.68
C LYS A 463 -13.13 21.71 -12.54
N SER A 464 -12.53 20.65 -11.99
CA SER A 464 -11.72 19.75 -12.79
C SER A 464 -12.59 18.97 -13.77
N LYS A 465 -12.08 18.76 -15.00
CA LYS A 465 -12.90 18.30 -16.13
C LYS A 465 -13.58 16.93 -15.86
N TRP A 466 -12.86 15.95 -15.34
CA TRP A 466 -13.35 14.57 -15.26
C TRP A 466 -14.03 14.21 -13.95
N PHE A 467 -13.51 14.71 -12.85
CA PHE A 467 -14.07 14.44 -11.51
C PHE A 467 -14.98 15.55 -11.02
N GLU A 468 -15.21 16.58 -11.83
CA GLU A 468 -16.05 17.74 -11.49
C GLU A 468 -15.74 18.34 -10.10
N THR A 469 -14.46 18.20 -9.68
CA THR A 469 -14.02 18.65 -8.37
C THR A 469 -13.96 20.15 -8.35
N PRO A 470 -14.72 20.83 -7.47
CA PRO A 470 -14.59 22.26 -7.29
C PRO A 470 -13.22 22.62 -6.73
N TYR A 471 -12.55 23.58 -7.36
CA TYR A 471 -11.27 24.12 -6.88
C TYR A 471 -11.15 25.61 -7.22
N GLN A 472 -10.19 26.27 -6.59
CA GLN A 472 -9.79 27.64 -6.94
C GLN A 472 -8.28 27.80 -6.80
N VAL A 473 -7.71 28.65 -7.66
CA VAL A 473 -6.27 29.00 -7.62
C VAL A 473 -6.16 30.45 -7.16
N LYS A 474 -5.29 30.69 -6.18
CA LYS A 474 -5.04 32.01 -5.59
C LYS A 474 -3.56 32.35 -5.64
N THR A 475 -3.26 33.63 -5.82
CA THR A 475 -1.94 34.16 -5.53
C THR A 475 -1.73 34.28 -4.01
N LEU A 476 -0.51 34.09 -3.56
CA LEU A 476 -0.18 34.33 -2.15
C LEU A 476 0.08 35.80 -1.91
N PRO A 477 -0.37 36.38 -0.77
CA PRO A 477 -0.11 37.81 -0.45
C PRO A 477 1.38 38.13 -0.39
N VAL A 478 1.78 39.25 -0.94
CA VAL A 478 3.21 39.71 -0.97
C VAL A 478 3.75 39.86 0.45
N GLU A 479 2.95 40.35 1.38
CA GLU A 479 3.32 40.51 2.80
C GLU A 479 3.59 39.15 3.46
N LEU A 480 2.81 38.13 3.13
CA LEU A 480 3.06 36.77 3.60
C LEU A 480 4.37 36.24 3.02
N LEU A 481 4.58 36.32 1.70
CA LEU A 481 5.82 35.87 1.04
C LEU A 481 7.06 36.57 1.63
N SER A 482 6.97 37.85 1.95
CA SER A 482 8.04 38.61 2.63
C SER A 482 8.35 38.01 4.02
N ARG A 483 7.31 37.71 4.83
CA ARG A 483 7.52 37.07 6.15
C ARG A 483 8.12 35.67 6.03
N LEU A 484 7.69 34.91 5.04
CA LEU A 484 8.22 33.56 4.81
C LEU A 484 9.67 33.54 4.31
N THR A 485 10.09 34.57 3.57
CA THR A 485 11.47 34.73 3.07
C THR A 485 12.44 35.04 4.22
N THR A 486 12.00 35.76 5.23
CA THR A 486 12.79 36.09 6.42
C THR A 486 12.11 35.57 7.69
N PRO A 487 12.01 34.23 7.86
CA PRO A 487 11.26 33.67 8.96
C PRO A 487 11.91 33.96 10.31
N LYS A 488 11.07 34.25 11.31
CA LYS A 488 11.52 34.43 12.70
C LYS A 488 12.03 33.11 13.26
N ALA A 489 13.13 33.15 14.01
CA ALA A 489 13.61 31.99 14.72
C ALA A 489 12.57 31.51 15.76
N ASN A 490 12.40 30.20 15.86
CA ASN A 490 11.51 29.57 16.83
C ASN A 490 12.35 28.64 17.73
N SER A 491 12.57 29.07 18.97
CA SER A 491 13.41 28.35 19.93
C SER A 491 12.84 26.98 20.38
N LYS A 492 11.58 26.67 20.04
CA LYS A 492 10.97 25.36 20.31
C LYS A 492 11.31 24.33 19.22
N LEU A 493 11.81 24.79 18.08
CA LEU A 493 12.24 23.90 17.00
C LEU A 493 13.69 23.45 17.27
N VAL A 494 13.88 22.14 17.25
CA VAL A 494 15.21 21.52 17.36
C VAL A 494 15.34 20.40 16.35
N LEU A 495 16.56 20.09 15.97
CA LEU A 495 16.83 18.92 15.11
C LEU A 495 16.75 17.63 15.91
N PRO A 496 16.54 16.47 15.27
CA PRO A 496 16.46 15.18 15.94
C PRO A 496 17.72 14.88 16.78
N GLU A 497 17.52 14.29 17.96
CA GLU A 497 18.61 13.71 18.76
C GLU A 497 19.02 12.34 18.17
N GLU A 498 20.17 11.81 18.59
CA GLU A 498 20.60 10.46 18.21
C GLU A 498 19.54 9.40 18.54
N ASN A 499 19.35 8.46 17.64
CA ASN A 499 18.28 7.47 17.75
C ASN A 499 18.68 6.29 18.65
N ILE A 500 18.24 6.30 19.91
CA ILE A 500 18.51 5.27 20.92
C ILE A 500 17.93 3.89 20.59
N PHE A 501 17.06 3.79 19.60
CA PHE A 501 16.41 2.53 19.19
C PHE A 501 17.14 1.80 18.07
N ILE A 502 18.15 2.40 17.45
CA ILE A 502 19.01 1.69 16.50
C ILE A 502 19.58 0.45 17.21
N PRO A 503 19.39 -0.76 16.68
CA PRO A 503 19.83 -1.97 17.37
C PRO A 503 21.35 -2.02 17.53
N ASP A 504 21.83 -2.28 18.76
CA ASP A 504 23.23 -2.56 19.06
C ASP A 504 23.56 -4.05 18.85
N ASN A 505 22.58 -4.91 19.12
CA ASN A 505 22.71 -6.36 18.98
C ASN A 505 21.68 -6.92 18.02
N ILE A 506 22.14 -7.34 16.84
CA ILE A 506 21.33 -7.93 15.75
C ILE A 506 21.70 -9.39 15.50
N GLN A 507 21.89 -10.19 16.54
CA GLN A 507 22.24 -11.59 16.43
C GLN A 507 21.01 -12.48 16.33
N LEU A 508 21.13 -13.53 15.54
CA LEU A 508 20.20 -14.65 15.56
C LEU A 508 20.46 -15.46 16.81
N LEU A 509 19.41 -15.74 17.58
CA LEU A 509 19.50 -16.57 18.77
C LEU A 509 19.63 -18.05 18.35
N ASP A 510 20.50 -18.78 19.03
CA ASP A 510 20.59 -20.24 18.91
C ASP A 510 19.49 -20.89 19.78
N ILE A 511 18.29 -20.90 19.25
CA ILE A 511 17.08 -21.47 19.88
C ILE A 511 16.40 -22.44 18.93
N ALA A 512 15.93 -23.57 19.47
CA ALA A 512 15.16 -24.54 18.69
C ALA A 512 13.79 -23.93 18.30
N ASN A 513 13.40 -24.13 17.05
CA ASN A 513 12.08 -23.71 16.57
C ASN A 513 10.97 -24.44 17.33
N ASN A 514 10.00 -23.67 17.80
CA ASN A 514 8.75 -24.14 18.37
C ASN A 514 7.61 -23.30 17.81
N LEU A 515 7.11 -23.68 16.63
CA LEU A 515 6.08 -22.93 15.91
C LEU A 515 4.70 -23.01 16.58
N LYS A 516 4.47 -24.01 17.45
CA LYS A 516 3.24 -24.10 18.23
C LYS A 516 3.42 -23.33 19.55
N PRO A 517 2.61 -22.29 19.82
CA PRO A 517 2.70 -21.56 21.06
C PRO A 517 2.56 -22.46 22.30
N GLU A 518 3.46 -22.33 23.24
CA GLU A 518 3.50 -23.03 24.51
C GLU A 518 3.11 -22.07 25.65
N LEU A 519 2.24 -22.51 26.55
CA LEU A 519 1.92 -21.79 27.77
C LEU A 519 3.10 -21.99 28.77
N ILE A 520 3.93 -20.97 28.94
CA ILE A 520 5.16 -21.06 29.73
C ILE A 520 4.99 -20.54 31.16
N GLN A 521 3.96 -19.72 31.38
CA GLN A 521 3.57 -19.28 32.74
C GLN A 521 2.07 -18.98 32.77
N GLN A 522 1.42 -19.40 33.83
CA GLN A 522 0.03 -19.06 34.13
C GLN A 522 -0.06 -18.61 35.60
N THR A 523 -0.54 -17.39 35.77
CA THR A 523 -0.85 -16.83 37.10
C THR A 523 -2.23 -16.21 37.06
N ALA A 524 -2.79 -15.89 38.23
CA ALA A 524 -4.11 -15.25 38.24
C ALA A 524 -4.10 -13.93 37.45
N GLY A 525 -4.80 -13.89 36.32
CA GLY A 525 -4.95 -12.73 35.44
C GLY A 525 -3.82 -12.50 34.44
N LEU A 526 -2.88 -13.46 34.29
CA LEU A 526 -1.81 -13.38 33.29
C LEU A 526 -1.44 -14.76 32.76
N ASP A 527 -1.65 -14.97 31.49
CA ASP A 527 -1.15 -16.10 30.72
C ASP A 527 -0.01 -15.67 29.80
N ILE A 528 1.14 -16.37 29.87
CA ILE A 528 2.29 -16.09 29.02
C ILE A 528 2.53 -17.26 28.05
N TRP A 529 2.40 -16.97 26.77
CA TRP A 529 2.62 -17.88 25.66
C TRP A 529 3.91 -17.54 24.93
N TYR A 530 4.64 -18.58 24.54
CA TYR A 530 5.91 -18.47 23.86
C TYR A 530 5.94 -19.34 22.61
N SER A 531 6.47 -18.78 21.50
CA SER A 531 6.73 -19.49 20.26
C SER A 531 8.08 -19.00 19.70
N ALA A 532 8.96 -19.91 19.33
CA ALA A 532 10.22 -19.58 18.69
C ALA A 532 10.15 -19.87 17.20
N ASP A 533 10.47 -18.89 16.37
CA ASP A 533 10.53 -19.05 14.92
C ASP A 533 11.78 -18.34 14.38
N THR A 534 12.79 -19.12 14.04
CA THR A 534 14.04 -18.64 13.43
C THR A 534 14.13 -18.99 11.95
N SER A 535 13.08 -19.56 11.36
CA SER A 535 13.07 -20.06 9.97
C SER A 535 13.33 -18.94 8.92
N PHE A 536 13.04 -17.70 9.27
CA PHE A 536 13.27 -16.55 8.37
C PHE A 536 14.69 -15.97 8.46
N GLY A 537 15.54 -16.45 9.39
CA GLY A 537 16.91 -15.96 9.54
C GLY A 537 16.99 -14.45 9.83
N THR A 538 16.02 -13.89 10.53
CA THR A 538 15.97 -12.46 10.87
C THR A 538 15.98 -12.24 12.38
N PRO A 539 16.71 -11.23 12.91
CA PRO A 539 16.75 -10.90 14.34
C PRO A 539 15.50 -10.13 14.78
N LYS A 540 14.33 -10.56 14.30
CA LYS A 540 13.04 -9.93 14.53
C LYS A 540 12.14 -10.80 15.38
N ALA A 541 11.28 -10.17 16.16
CA ALA A 541 10.27 -10.83 16.97
C ALA A 541 8.97 -10.04 17.02
N ASN A 542 7.89 -10.74 17.34
CA ASN A 542 6.59 -10.17 17.62
C ASN A 542 6.25 -10.42 19.09
N LEU A 543 5.73 -9.38 19.74
CA LEU A 543 5.24 -9.44 21.12
C LEU A 543 3.83 -8.86 21.15
N PHE A 544 2.85 -9.68 21.54
CA PHE A 544 1.47 -9.29 21.73
C PHE A 544 1.17 -9.25 23.22
N VAL A 545 0.67 -8.12 23.72
CA VAL A 545 0.21 -7.93 25.08
C VAL A 545 -1.24 -7.49 25.04
N THR A 546 -2.15 -8.38 25.41
CA THR A 546 -3.58 -8.11 25.44
C THR A 546 -4.02 -7.81 26.87
N ILE A 547 -4.72 -6.68 27.06
CA ILE A 547 -5.33 -6.26 28.32
C ILE A 547 -6.84 -6.20 28.11
N ARG A 548 -7.55 -7.12 28.72
CA ARG A 548 -9.01 -7.27 28.58
C ARG A 548 -9.70 -6.71 29.82
N SER A 549 -10.81 -5.99 29.64
CA SER A 549 -11.61 -5.43 30.72
C SER A 549 -13.09 -5.55 30.42
N PRO A 550 -13.94 -5.92 31.41
CA PRO A 550 -15.38 -5.97 31.21
C PRO A 550 -15.98 -4.57 30.98
N ALA A 551 -15.26 -3.50 31.32
CA ALA A 551 -15.74 -2.12 31.09
C ALA A 551 -15.88 -1.74 29.61
N THR A 552 -15.18 -2.41 28.70
CA THR A 552 -15.05 -2.00 27.28
C THR A 552 -16.38 -2.02 26.52
N MET A 553 -17.21 -3.04 26.77
CA MET A 553 -18.38 -3.37 25.92
C MET A 553 -19.72 -3.24 26.66
N GLN A 554 -19.82 -2.30 27.60
CA GLN A 554 -21.06 -2.10 28.36
C GLN A 554 -22.07 -1.20 27.62
N SER A 555 -21.60 -0.27 26.79
CA SER A 555 -22.43 0.71 26.09
C SER A 555 -21.67 1.36 24.93
N ALA A 556 -22.38 2.09 24.06
CA ALA A 556 -21.76 2.96 23.04
C ALA A 556 -20.81 3.98 23.68
N LYS A 557 -21.13 4.48 24.90
CA LYS A 557 -20.26 5.39 25.68
C LYS A 557 -18.92 4.71 26.02
N SER A 558 -18.95 3.47 26.56
CA SER A 558 -17.72 2.77 26.94
C SER A 558 -16.87 2.38 25.72
N LEU A 559 -17.51 2.04 24.59
CA LEU A 559 -16.78 1.82 23.33
C LEU A 559 -16.06 3.09 22.84
N ASN A 560 -16.75 4.24 22.87
CA ASN A 560 -16.14 5.54 22.51
C ASN A 560 -15.01 5.92 23.46
N LEU A 561 -15.19 5.72 24.77
CA LEU A 561 -14.15 6.00 25.76
C LEU A 561 -12.91 5.10 25.58
N THR A 562 -13.09 3.82 25.21
CA THR A 562 -11.96 2.93 24.89
C THR A 562 -11.20 3.43 23.67
N GLU A 563 -11.89 3.83 22.60
CA GLU A 563 -11.27 4.35 21.38
C GLU A 563 -10.56 5.68 21.61
N LEU A 564 -11.17 6.59 22.42
CA LEU A 564 -10.55 7.85 22.80
C LEU A 564 -9.30 7.64 23.67
N MET A 565 -9.35 6.71 24.63
CA MET A 565 -8.21 6.36 25.48
C MET A 565 -7.04 5.85 24.64
N VAL A 566 -7.26 4.90 23.72
CA VAL A 566 -6.25 4.36 22.82
C VAL A 566 -5.67 5.47 21.93
N SER A 567 -6.51 6.33 21.39
CA SER A 567 -6.08 7.42 20.50
C SER A 567 -5.23 8.47 21.22
N LEU A 568 -5.59 8.83 22.45
CA LEU A 568 -4.81 9.75 23.28
C LEU A 568 -3.47 9.17 23.72
N LEU A 569 -3.44 7.87 24.05
CA LEU A 569 -2.19 7.18 24.39
C LEU A 569 -1.24 7.17 23.19
N LYS A 570 -1.74 6.82 21.99
CA LYS A 570 -0.95 6.89 20.75
C LYS A 570 -0.40 8.29 20.50
N ASP A 571 -1.24 9.31 20.63
CA ASP A 571 -0.83 10.71 20.45
C ASP A 571 0.27 11.12 21.45
N SER A 572 0.15 10.69 22.70
CA SER A 572 1.13 11.01 23.74
C SER A 572 2.44 10.25 23.63
N LEU A 573 2.42 9.08 22.99
CA LEU A 573 3.60 8.22 22.79
C LEU A 573 4.35 8.59 21.51
N ASN A 574 3.77 9.37 20.61
CA ASN A 574 4.26 9.60 19.27
C ASN A 574 5.72 10.07 19.23
N GLU A 575 6.05 11.13 19.98
CA GLU A 575 7.41 11.68 20.00
C GLU A 575 8.46 10.68 20.49
N PHE A 576 8.12 9.80 21.43
CA PHE A 576 9.02 8.77 21.93
C PHE A 576 9.14 7.56 21.02
N SER A 577 8.03 7.16 20.39
CA SER A 577 7.98 5.93 19.59
C SER A 577 8.43 6.14 18.13
N TYR A 578 8.46 7.37 17.64
CA TYR A 578 8.86 7.63 16.25
C TYR A 578 10.31 7.24 15.96
N PRO A 579 11.31 7.53 16.82
CA PRO A 579 12.66 7.00 16.63
C PRO A 579 12.70 5.45 16.59
N ALA A 580 11.87 4.77 17.39
CA ALA A 580 11.76 3.30 17.32
C ALA A 580 11.24 2.86 15.94
N TYR A 581 10.22 3.53 15.41
CA TYR A 581 9.70 3.27 14.07
C TYR A 581 10.80 3.41 13.00
N LEU A 582 11.61 4.48 13.04
CA LEU A 582 12.74 4.68 12.12
C LEU A 582 13.81 3.58 12.27
N ALA A 583 13.96 3.01 13.46
CA ALA A 583 14.88 1.92 13.75
C ALA A 583 14.29 0.51 13.45
N GLY A 584 13.19 0.42 12.70
CA GLY A 584 12.57 -0.85 12.34
C GLY A 584 11.91 -1.60 13.51
N LEU A 585 11.55 -0.86 14.57
CA LEU A 585 10.82 -1.36 15.73
C LEU A 585 9.46 -0.67 15.79
N HIS A 586 8.41 -1.40 15.45
CA HIS A 586 7.05 -0.89 15.33
C HIS A 586 6.21 -1.27 16.53
N TYR A 587 5.26 -0.41 16.92
CA TYR A 587 4.19 -0.81 17.80
C TYR A 587 2.83 -0.43 17.23
N GLU A 588 1.84 -1.25 17.53
CA GLU A 588 0.43 -0.98 17.29
C GLU A 588 -0.30 -1.05 18.63
N LEU A 589 -1.10 -0.06 18.94
CA LEU A 589 -2.01 -0.05 20.06
C LEU A 589 -3.42 0.06 19.50
N TYR A 590 -4.25 -0.95 19.69
CA TYR A 590 -5.61 -0.97 19.15
C TYR A 590 -6.62 -1.53 20.14
N ASN A 591 -7.83 -0.99 20.07
CA ASN A 591 -8.95 -1.47 20.83
C ASN A 591 -9.68 -2.59 20.09
N HIS A 592 -10.26 -3.48 20.84
CA HIS A 592 -11.15 -4.53 20.37
C HIS A 592 -12.29 -4.76 21.37
N MET A 593 -13.24 -5.62 21.05
CA MET A 593 -14.46 -5.83 21.84
C MET A 593 -14.20 -6.19 23.31
N ARG A 594 -13.06 -6.76 23.67
CA ARG A 594 -12.73 -7.14 25.06
C ARG A 594 -11.74 -6.23 25.76
N GLY A 595 -11.18 -5.25 25.09
CA GLY A 595 -10.14 -4.40 25.67
C GLY A 595 -9.21 -3.80 24.65
N ILE A 596 -7.92 -3.84 24.93
CA ILE A 596 -6.86 -3.29 24.11
C ILE A 596 -5.74 -4.31 23.90
N THR A 597 -5.06 -4.22 22.77
CA THR A 597 -3.83 -4.99 22.50
C THR A 597 -2.71 -4.07 22.11
N ILE A 598 -1.53 -4.32 22.68
CA ILE A 598 -0.24 -3.78 22.28
C ILE A 598 0.43 -4.87 21.45
N LYS A 599 0.77 -4.57 20.20
CA LYS A 599 1.64 -5.41 19.37
C LYS A 599 2.94 -4.65 19.15
N ILE A 600 4.06 -5.27 19.47
CA ILE A 600 5.40 -4.77 19.16
C ILE A 600 6.03 -5.74 18.18
N SER A 601 6.59 -5.25 17.07
CA SER A 601 7.18 -6.07 16.01
C SER A 601 8.44 -5.42 15.45
N GLY A 602 9.35 -6.22 14.94
CA GLY A 602 10.62 -5.77 14.38
C GLY A 602 11.83 -6.25 15.16
N TYR A 603 12.94 -5.53 15.09
CA TYR A 603 14.20 -5.93 15.74
C TYR A 603 14.02 -6.08 17.24
N ASN A 604 14.46 -7.24 17.76
CA ASN A 604 14.15 -7.66 19.13
C ASN A 604 14.94 -6.90 20.23
N ASP A 605 16.09 -6.31 19.89
CA ASP A 605 17.05 -5.74 20.87
C ASP A 605 16.41 -4.68 21.81
N LYS A 606 15.60 -3.76 21.28
CA LYS A 606 15.02 -2.64 22.04
C LYS A 606 13.52 -2.81 22.37
N GLN A 607 12.93 -3.99 22.13
CA GLN A 607 11.49 -4.23 22.37
C GLN A 607 11.09 -4.02 23.83
N SER A 608 11.92 -4.47 24.77
CA SER A 608 11.66 -4.34 26.22
C SER A 608 11.60 -2.87 26.65
N THR A 609 12.48 -2.01 26.11
CA THR A 609 12.48 -0.55 26.38
C THR A 609 11.20 0.10 25.89
N LEU A 610 10.75 -0.24 24.66
CA LEU A 610 9.52 0.29 24.10
C LEU A 610 8.29 -0.20 24.88
N LEU A 611 8.21 -1.50 25.20
CA LEU A 611 7.12 -2.07 26.00
C LEU A 611 6.99 -1.37 27.36
N LYS A 612 8.09 -1.22 28.09
CA LYS A 612 8.08 -0.55 29.38
C LYS A 612 7.46 0.84 29.29
N LYS A 613 7.88 1.64 28.32
CA LYS A 613 7.37 3.01 28.13
C LYS A 613 5.87 3.04 27.79
N ILE A 614 5.42 2.10 26.95
CA ILE A 614 3.99 1.96 26.62
C ILE A 614 3.20 1.62 27.89
N LEU A 615 3.64 0.63 28.67
CA LEU A 615 2.94 0.22 29.89
C LEU A 615 2.89 1.35 30.93
N GLU A 616 3.99 2.08 31.13
CA GLU A 616 4.04 3.25 32.02
C GLU A 616 3.02 4.31 31.62
N SER A 617 2.82 4.53 30.31
CA SER A 617 1.89 5.55 29.83
C SER A 617 0.42 5.29 30.19
N PHE A 618 0.05 4.06 30.49
CA PHE A 618 -1.30 3.72 30.96
C PHE A 618 -1.59 4.18 32.37
N LYS A 619 -0.57 4.23 33.25
CA LYS A 619 -0.75 4.56 34.67
C LYS A 619 -0.56 6.04 34.98
N ASP A 620 0.47 6.66 34.44
CA ASP A 620 1.03 7.89 34.96
C ASP A 620 0.61 9.18 34.27
N LYS A 621 -0.17 9.12 33.16
CA LYS A 621 -0.50 10.34 32.41
C LYS A 621 -1.89 10.84 32.70
N GLN A 622 -1.97 12.10 33.19
CA GLN A 622 -3.15 12.93 33.02
C GLN A 622 -3.26 13.26 31.51
N PHE A 623 -4.43 13.03 30.96
CA PHE A 623 -4.67 13.39 29.55
C PHE A 623 -4.80 14.92 29.43
N ASN A 624 -4.23 15.45 28.36
CA ASN A 624 -4.36 16.88 28.05
C ASN A 624 -5.78 17.18 27.53
N SER A 625 -6.50 18.12 28.17
CA SER A 625 -7.88 18.46 27.83
C SER A 625 -8.06 18.98 26.40
N GLU A 626 -7.06 19.67 25.87
CA GLU A 626 -7.10 20.23 24.53
C GLU A 626 -6.89 19.13 23.49
N ARG A 627 -5.95 18.19 23.74
CA ARG A 627 -5.77 17.02 22.88
C ARG A 627 -6.99 16.12 22.93
N PHE A 628 -7.62 15.95 24.09
CA PHE A 628 -8.89 15.24 24.21
C PHE A 628 -9.96 15.85 23.29
N SER A 629 -10.14 17.17 23.29
CA SER A 629 -11.13 17.85 22.44
C SER A 629 -10.85 17.61 20.94
N ILE A 630 -9.59 17.71 20.51
CA ILE A 630 -9.18 17.48 19.11
C ILE A 630 -9.45 16.02 18.69
N ILE A 631 -9.09 15.06 19.55
CA ILE A 631 -9.25 13.63 19.26
C ILE A 631 -10.73 13.22 19.30
N LYS A 632 -11.52 13.80 20.21
CA LYS A 632 -12.98 13.66 20.25
C LYS A 632 -13.61 14.15 18.94
N GLU A 633 -13.21 15.33 18.46
CA GLU A 633 -13.67 15.89 17.20
C GLU A 633 -13.26 15.00 15.99
N ARG A 634 -12.07 14.43 16.01
CA ARG A 634 -11.63 13.48 14.99
C ARG A 634 -12.48 12.20 15.00
N LEU A 635 -12.83 11.67 16.17
CA LEU A 635 -13.72 10.52 16.30
C LEU A 635 -15.11 10.85 15.78
N LYS A 636 -15.65 12.04 16.12
CA LYS A 636 -16.94 12.53 15.62
C LYS A 636 -16.96 12.52 14.08
N ARG A 637 -15.98 13.18 13.46
CA ARG A 637 -15.87 13.21 11.98
C ARG A 637 -15.73 11.81 11.36
N LYS A 638 -14.99 10.90 12.00
CA LYS A 638 -14.87 9.51 11.55
C LYS A 638 -16.24 8.82 11.50
N LEU A 639 -17.06 9.02 12.51
CA LEU A 639 -18.41 8.46 12.60
C LEU A 639 -19.37 9.11 11.60
N GLU A 640 -19.31 10.44 11.44
CA GLU A 640 -20.11 11.17 10.46
C GLU A 640 -19.76 10.77 9.02
N ASN A 641 -18.47 10.68 8.68
CA ASN A 641 -17.99 10.27 7.37
C ASN A 641 -18.34 8.79 7.02
N ALA A 642 -18.78 8.00 7.98
CA ALA A 642 -19.23 6.63 7.71
C ALA A 642 -20.45 6.59 6.78
N LYS A 643 -21.29 7.63 6.77
CA LYS A 643 -22.45 7.78 5.87
C LYS A 643 -22.05 8.11 4.43
N ASP A 644 -20.84 8.66 4.22
CA ASP A 644 -20.31 9.00 2.90
C ASP A 644 -19.54 7.81 2.25
N LYS A 645 -19.44 6.66 2.94
CA LYS A 645 -18.82 5.46 2.39
C LYS A 645 -19.65 4.85 1.27
N LYS A 646 -19.03 3.99 0.49
CA LYS A 646 -19.74 3.27 -0.58
C LYS A 646 -20.86 2.40 -0.03
N PRO A 647 -21.98 2.24 -0.75
CA PRO A 647 -23.13 1.45 -0.31
C PRO A 647 -22.78 0.05 0.19
N TYR A 648 -21.93 -0.70 -0.54
CA TYR A 648 -21.53 -2.03 -0.11
C TYR A 648 -20.73 -2.04 1.22
N GLU A 649 -19.91 -1.02 1.48
CA GLU A 649 -19.15 -0.90 2.73
C GLU A 649 -20.08 -0.61 3.93
N GLN A 650 -21.10 0.21 3.71
CA GLN A 650 -22.13 0.47 4.72
C GLN A 650 -22.95 -0.81 5.01
N ALA A 651 -23.30 -1.55 3.97
CA ALA A 651 -24.00 -2.84 4.09
C ALA A 651 -23.14 -3.89 4.83
N LEU A 652 -21.83 -3.98 4.57
CA LEU A 652 -20.91 -4.84 5.31
C LEU A 652 -20.82 -4.47 6.79
N SER A 653 -20.76 -3.19 7.10
CA SER A 653 -20.75 -2.69 8.49
C SER A 653 -22.03 -3.09 9.21
N GLU A 654 -23.18 -3.01 8.52
CA GLU A 654 -24.46 -3.40 9.09
C GLU A 654 -24.60 -4.93 9.26
N LEU A 655 -24.10 -5.71 8.30
CA LEU A 655 -24.01 -7.17 8.44
C LEU A 655 -23.20 -7.55 9.69
N GLN A 656 -22.02 -6.97 9.86
CA GLN A 656 -21.16 -7.21 11.02
C GLN A 656 -21.88 -6.87 12.33
N ARG A 657 -22.57 -5.72 12.42
CA ARG A 657 -23.35 -5.31 13.58
C ARG A 657 -24.52 -6.25 13.89
N SER A 658 -25.14 -6.76 12.84
CA SER A 658 -26.27 -7.69 12.99
C SER A 658 -25.84 -9.05 13.54
N ILE A 659 -24.64 -9.48 13.24
CA ILE A 659 -24.09 -10.79 13.62
C ILE A 659 -23.38 -10.73 14.98
N LEU A 660 -22.57 -9.68 15.25
CA LEU A 660 -21.80 -9.58 16.49
C LEU A 660 -22.55 -8.80 17.57
N GLN A 661 -22.59 -9.38 18.81
CA GLN A 661 -23.22 -8.74 19.97
C GLN A 661 -22.28 -8.68 21.17
N PRO A 662 -22.35 -7.57 21.95
CA PRO A 662 -23.13 -6.34 21.72
C PRO A 662 -22.50 -5.45 20.62
N SER A 663 -23.33 -4.67 19.94
CA SER A 663 -22.87 -3.73 18.88
C SER A 663 -23.69 -2.43 18.89
N TRP A 664 -23.11 -1.34 18.43
CA TRP A 664 -23.74 -0.03 18.33
C TRP A 664 -23.43 0.59 16.96
N ASN A 665 -24.45 1.20 16.37
CA ASN A 665 -24.28 1.91 15.10
C ASN A 665 -23.66 3.30 15.29
N GLU A 666 -23.34 3.96 14.19
CA GLU A 666 -22.68 5.25 14.18
C GLU A 666 -23.51 6.34 14.85
N ASP A 667 -24.85 6.35 14.69
CA ASP A 667 -25.73 7.34 15.32
C ASP A 667 -25.76 7.17 16.84
N GLN A 668 -25.91 5.94 17.34
CA GLN A 668 -25.82 5.63 18.78
C GLN A 668 -24.48 6.03 19.38
N ARG A 669 -23.41 5.88 18.63
CA ARG A 669 -22.05 6.29 19.04
C ARG A 669 -21.89 7.81 19.01
N LEU A 670 -22.45 8.50 18.00
CA LEU A 670 -22.45 9.97 17.93
C LEU A 670 -23.23 10.58 19.10
N ASP A 671 -24.43 10.06 19.40
CA ASP A 671 -25.23 10.51 20.54
C ASP A 671 -24.48 10.32 21.87
N ALA A 672 -23.85 9.17 22.05
CA ALA A 672 -23.05 8.88 23.23
C ALA A 672 -21.75 9.72 23.30
N LEU A 673 -21.24 10.21 22.18
CA LEU A 673 -20.03 11.02 22.10
C LEU A 673 -20.28 12.50 22.44
N GLU A 674 -21.46 13.03 22.14
CA GLU A 674 -21.78 14.46 22.17
C GLU A 674 -21.41 15.11 23.51
N ASN A 675 -21.83 14.53 24.62
CA ASN A 675 -21.67 15.08 25.96
C ASN A 675 -20.44 14.55 26.72
N LEU A 676 -19.56 13.75 26.08
CA LEU A 676 -18.37 13.24 26.73
C LEU A 676 -17.37 14.35 27.08
N VAL A 677 -16.92 14.34 28.32
CA VAL A 677 -15.87 15.24 28.83
C VAL A 677 -14.65 14.45 29.27
N LEU A 678 -13.54 15.14 29.46
CA LEU A 678 -12.27 14.51 29.87
C LEU A 678 -12.42 13.70 31.19
N ASN A 679 -13.21 14.19 32.12
CA ASN A 679 -13.45 13.50 33.39
C ASN A 679 -14.14 12.14 33.22
N ASP A 680 -15.02 12.00 32.22
CA ASP A 680 -15.60 10.67 31.89
C ASP A 680 -14.51 9.67 31.48
N LEU A 681 -13.52 10.15 30.72
CA LEU A 681 -12.42 9.32 30.27
C LEU A 681 -11.48 8.92 31.43
N GLU A 682 -11.18 9.83 32.34
CA GLU A 682 -10.35 9.56 33.54
C GLU A 682 -11.04 8.55 34.46
N ASN A 683 -12.33 8.69 34.67
CA ASN A 683 -13.14 7.74 35.44
C ASN A 683 -13.18 6.38 34.74
N PHE A 684 -13.41 6.36 33.42
CA PHE A 684 -13.41 5.14 32.64
C PHE A 684 -12.05 4.43 32.66
N ARG A 685 -10.95 5.17 32.55
CA ARG A 685 -9.60 4.60 32.66
C ARG A 685 -9.42 3.89 34.01
N THR A 686 -9.87 4.50 35.08
CA THR A 686 -9.81 3.91 36.42
C THR A 686 -10.65 2.64 36.49
N GLU A 687 -11.88 2.64 35.97
CA GLU A 687 -12.76 1.49 35.89
C GLU A 687 -12.17 0.37 35.02
N PHE A 688 -11.63 0.74 33.82
CA PHE A 688 -11.01 -0.20 32.89
C PHE A 688 -9.91 -1.04 33.56
N PHE A 689 -9.01 -0.39 34.31
CA PHE A 689 -7.90 -1.07 34.96
C PHE A 689 -8.28 -1.69 36.33
N GLN A 690 -9.44 -1.41 36.89
CA GLN A 690 -9.88 -1.98 38.17
C GLN A 690 -10.03 -3.50 38.09
N THR A 691 -10.57 -4.00 37.01
CA THR A 691 -10.79 -5.43 36.75
C THR A 691 -10.28 -5.79 35.36
N ILE A 692 -9.21 -6.58 35.29
CA ILE A 692 -8.57 -6.94 34.03
C ILE A 692 -8.16 -8.40 33.97
N ASP A 693 -8.01 -8.91 32.76
CA ASP A 693 -7.44 -10.20 32.40
C ASP A 693 -6.44 -9.99 31.26
N THR A 694 -5.23 -10.55 31.36
CA THR A 694 -4.15 -10.27 30.43
C THR A 694 -3.54 -11.53 29.83
N ALA A 695 -3.02 -11.40 28.63
CA ALA A 695 -2.21 -12.45 28.02
C ALA A 695 -1.04 -11.84 27.24
N ILE A 696 0.07 -12.55 27.24
CA ILE A 696 1.23 -12.27 26.39
C ILE A 696 1.43 -13.42 25.42
N LEU A 697 1.74 -13.11 24.17
CA LEU A 697 2.27 -14.05 23.19
C LEU A 697 3.51 -13.43 22.57
N SER A 698 4.62 -14.13 22.62
CA SER A 698 5.82 -13.79 21.86
C SER A 698 6.08 -14.82 20.76
N SER A 699 6.63 -14.35 19.63
CA SER A 699 6.96 -15.21 18.49
C SER A 699 8.16 -14.64 17.72
N GLY A 700 8.98 -15.52 17.14
CA GLY A 700 10.13 -15.13 16.31
C GLY A 700 11.48 -15.33 17.03
N ASN A 701 12.46 -14.48 16.72
CA ASN A 701 13.80 -14.51 17.30
C ASN A 701 13.81 -13.89 18.70
N ILE A 702 13.19 -14.54 19.67
CA ILE A 702 13.08 -14.08 21.05
C ILE A 702 13.30 -15.25 22.02
N SER A 703 13.98 -15.01 23.15
CA SER A 703 14.19 -16.05 24.16
C SER A 703 13.00 -16.16 25.10
N ARG A 704 12.84 -17.37 25.69
CA ARG A 704 11.86 -17.63 26.76
C ARG A 704 12.06 -16.68 27.96
N ASP A 705 13.30 -16.40 28.34
CA ASP A 705 13.64 -15.45 29.40
C ASP A 705 13.18 -14.01 29.07
N SER A 706 13.39 -13.54 27.84
CA SER A 706 12.92 -12.22 27.42
C SER A 706 11.38 -12.12 27.44
N THR A 707 10.69 -13.21 27.12
CA THR A 707 9.22 -13.27 27.19
C THR A 707 8.73 -13.20 28.64
N LEU A 708 9.39 -13.92 29.57
CA LEU A 708 9.08 -13.86 31.01
C LEU A 708 9.34 -12.46 31.58
N LYS A 709 10.42 -11.79 31.18
CA LYS A 709 10.71 -10.39 31.57
C LYS A 709 9.62 -9.43 31.09
N ALA A 710 9.05 -9.63 29.89
CA ALA A 710 7.89 -8.84 29.45
C ALA A 710 6.68 -9.08 30.37
N GLY A 711 6.46 -10.31 30.82
CA GLY A 711 5.46 -10.65 31.82
C GLY A 711 5.69 -9.96 33.17
N GLU A 712 6.92 -9.93 33.66
CA GLU A 712 7.30 -9.21 34.88
C GLU A 712 7.04 -7.71 34.78
N GLN A 713 7.36 -7.08 33.62
CA GLN A 713 7.04 -5.67 33.36
C GLN A 713 5.54 -5.41 33.45
N LEU A 714 4.72 -6.23 32.77
CA LEU A 714 3.27 -6.12 32.81
C LEU A 714 2.73 -6.32 34.22
N GLN A 715 3.24 -7.31 34.94
CA GLN A 715 2.83 -7.61 36.30
C GLN A 715 3.14 -6.44 37.25
N ASN A 716 4.34 -5.89 37.20
CA ASN A 716 4.79 -4.83 38.09
C ASN A 716 4.12 -3.47 37.79
N ILE A 717 3.90 -3.17 36.52
CA ILE A 717 3.37 -1.87 36.12
C ILE A 717 1.84 -1.88 36.12
N ILE A 718 1.19 -2.93 35.63
CA ILE A 718 -0.28 -2.95 35.38
C ILE A 718 -1.02 -3.80 36.40
N LEU A 719 -0.51 -5.01 36.76
CA LEU A 719 -1.32 -6.02 37.46
C LEU A 719 -1.23 -5.94 38.98
N LYS A 720 -0.35 -5.17 39.54
CA LYS A 720 0.00 -5.23 41.00
C LYS A 720 -1.22 -5.08 41.90
N ASP A 721 -2.14 -4.16 41.56
CA ASP A 721 -3.24 -3.75 42.42
C ASP A 721 -4.63 -4.05 41.84
N ASN A 722 -4.71 -4.86 40.76
CA ASN A 722 -5.94 -5.02 39.98
C ASN A 722 -6.67 -6.33 40.34
N LYS A 723 -8.01 -6.28 40.31
CA LYS A 723 -8.85 -7.49 40.35
C LYS A 723 -8.71 -8.23 39.04
N LYS A 724 -8.72 -9.55 39.11
CA LYS A 724 -8.53 -10.44 37.95
C LYS A 724 -9.80 -11.20 37.66
N GLN A 725 -10.30 -11.08 36.43
CA GLN A 725 -11.53 -11.70 35.99
C GLN A 725 -11.47 -12.04 34.50
N THR A 726 -11.84 -13.24 34.15
CA THR A 726 -11.99 -13.65 32.74
C THR A 726 -13.07 -12.82 32.06
N VAL A 727 -12.71 -12.18 30.93
CA VAL A 727 -13.62 -11.37 30.12
C VAL A 727 -14.21 -12.22 29.00
N LYS A 728 -15.52 -12.34 28.97
CA LYS A 728 -16.24 -13.09 27.92
C LYS A 728 -15.94 -12.52 26.52
N ARG A 729 -15.96 -13.39 25.52
CA ARG A 729 -15.95 -13.00 24.12
C ARG A 729 -17.30 -12.40 23.72
N ALA A 730 -17.34 -11.67 22.63
CA ALA A 730 -18.60 -11.29 21.97
C ALA A 730 -19.35 -12.54 21.50
N ASP A 731 -20.66 -12.45 21.47
CA ASP A 731 -21.52 -13.49 20.95
C ASP A 731 -21.74 -13.30 19.43
N VAL A 732 -21.73 -14.40 18.70
CA VAL A 732 -22.10 -14.42 17.27
C VAL A 732 -23.54 -14.93 17.18
N ASN A 733 -24.44 -14.10 16.66
CA ASN A 733 -25.83 -14.48 16.43
C ASN A 733 -25.87 -15.65 15.44
N ASN A 734 -26.57 -16.70 15.80
CA ASN A 734 -26.81 -17.84 14.92
C ASN A 734 -27.92 -17.47 13.92
N LEU A 735 -27.56 -17.46 12.63
CA LEU A 735 -28.49 -17.19 11.53
C LEU A 735 -29.10 -18.46 10.94
N ASN A 736 -28.75 -19.65 11.46
CA ASN A 736 -29.21 -20.93 10.98
C ASN A 736 -30.67 -21.17 11.42
N GLY A 737 -31.58 -20.67 10.62
CA GLY A 737 -33.03 -20.83 10.80
C GLY A 737 -33.70 -21.26 9.50
N GLU A 738 -34.99 -21.68 9.57
CA GLU A 738 -35.78 -22.08 8.39
C GLU A 738 -36.11 -20.92 7.43
N GLN A 739 -35.85 -19.66 7.84
CA GLN A 739 -36.17 -18.45 7.05
C GLN A 739 -34.93 -17.58 6.80
N ALA A 740 -34.80 -17.10 5.57
CA ALA A 740 -33.80 -16.13 5.22
C ALA A 740 -34.04 -14.79 5.95
N TRP A 741 -32.96 -14.19 6.40
CA TRP A 741 -32.97 -12.92 7.13
C TRP A 741 -32.73 -11.76 6.15
N TYR A 742 -33.66 -10.78 6.13
CA TYR A 742 -33.56 -9.62 5.24
C TYR A 742 -33.41 -8.34 6.04
N LYS A 743 -32.49 -7.49 5.64
CA LYS A 743 -32.32 -6.17 6.22
C LYS A 743 -32.06 -5.13 5.14
N ASN A 744 -32.93 -4.13 5.08
CA ASN A 744 -32.76 -2.96 4.23
C ASN A 744 -32.19 -1.80 5.04
N ILE A 745 -31.21 -1.10 4.49
CA ILE A 745 -30.65 0.13 5.05
C ILE A 745 -30.79 1.26 4.06
N GLN A 746 -31.05 2.46 4.57
CA GLN A 746 -31.05 3.69 3.76
C GLN A 746 -29.62 4.21 3.64
N VAL A 747 -29.21 4.50 2.41
CA VAL A 747 -27.90 5.10 2.11
C VAL A 747 -28.09 6.36 1.25
N GLU A 748 -27.28 7.39 1.49
CA GLU A 748 -27.30 8.64 0.71
C GLU A 748 -26.44 8.45 -0.57
N HIS A 749 -26.81 7.49 -1.40
CA HIS A 749 -26.10 7.15 -2.64
C HIS A 749 -27.09 6.63 -3.68
N PRO A 750 -26.94 6.99 -4.96
CA PRO A 750 -27.84 6.50 -6.01
C PRO A 750 -27.73 4.99 -6.28
N ASP A 751 -26.57 4.39 -6.00
CA ASP A 751 -26.33 2.98 -6.27
C ASP A 751 -26.94 2.07 -5.21
N THR A 752 -27.28 0.86 -5.62
CA THR A 752 -27.65 -0.25 -4.74
C THR A 752 -26.37 -0.96 -4.22
N GLY A 753 -26.23 -1.08 -2.91
CA GLY A 753 -25.27 -2.00 -2.27
C GLY A 753 -25.97 -3.26 -1.81
N PHE A 754 -25.53 -4.43 -2.27
CA PHE A 754 -26.15 -5.72 -1.97
C PHE A 754 -25.16 -6.69 -1.36
N ILE A 755 -25.60 -7.44 -0.33
CA ILE A 755 -24.82 -8.52 0.26
C ILE A 755 -25.73 -9.72 0.48
N TYR A 756 -25.31 -10.87 -0.03
CA TYR A 756 -25.86 -12.17 0.31
C TYR A 756 -24.85 -12.90 1.20
N TYR A 757 -25.23 -13.28 2.41
CA TYR A 757 -24.34 -13.88 3.39
C TYR A 757 -24.80 -15.27 3.82
N ILE A 758 -23.87 -16.22 3.83
CA ILE A 758 -24.09 -17.59 4.31
C ILE A 758 -23.21 -17.81 5.53
N GLN A 759 -23.80 -18.17 6.66
CA GLN A 759 -23.09 -18.48 7.90
C GLN A 759 -22.88 -19.98 8.02
N GLY A 760 -21.69 -20.39 8.48
CA GLY A 760 -21.43 -21.78 8.84
C GLY A 760 -22.13 -22.21 10.14
N ASN A 761 -22.23 -23.50 10.34
CA ASN A 761 -22.90 -24.11 11.50
C ASN A 761 -21.96 -24.29 12.70
N GLU A 762 -20.67 -24.50 12.44
CA GLU A 762 -19.70 -24.92 13.44
C GLU A 762 -18.47 -23.99 13.49
N LYS A 763 -17.83 -23.93 14.63
CA LYS A 763 -16.54 -23.25 14.82
C LYS A 763 -15.33 -24.16 14.53
N SER A 764 -15.51 -25.21 13.74
CA SER A 764 -14.48 -26.22 13.48
C SER A 764 -13.47 -25.76 12.41
N PHE A 765 -12.25 -26.27 12.47
CA PHE A 765 -11.25 -26.04 11.43
C PHE A 765 -11.68 -26.65 10.10
N LYS A 766 -12.38 -27.81 10.14
CA LYS A 766 -12.90 -28.50 8.96
C LYS A 766 -13.88 -27.59 8.21
N GLU A 767 -14.86 -27.02 8.91
CA GLU A 767 -15.87 -26.16 8.26
C GLU A 767 -15.24 -24.88 7.71
N ARG A 768 -14.32 -24.27 8.44
CA ARG A 768 -13.55 -23.11 7.94
C ARG A 768 -12.77 -23.44 6.67
N ALA A 769 -12.11 -24.60 6.60
CA ALA A 769 -11.40 -25.04 5.41
C ALA A 769 -12.37 -25.29 4.23
N MET A 770 -13.56 -25.87 4.49
CA MET A 770 -14.61 -26.02 3.47
C MET A 770 -15.09 -24.68 2.91
N PHE A 771 -15.35 -23.68 3.75
CA PHE A 771 -15.73 -22.34 3.29
C PHE A 771 -14.64 -21.67 2.46
N LEU A 772 -13.35 -21.85 2.83
CA LEU A 772 -12.23 -21.37 2.04
C LEU A 772 -12.18 -22.04 0.66
N LEU A 773 -12.32 -23.36 0.61
CA LEU A 773 -12.30 -24.12 -0.64
C LEU A 773 -13.47 -23.73 -1.55
N ILE A 774 -14.69 -23.68 -1.00
CA ILE A 774 -15.89 -23.26 -1.75
C ILE A 774 -15.69 -21.85 -2.31
N THR A 775 -15.16 -20.92 -1.52
CA THR A 775 -14.90 -19.56 -2.00
C THR A 775 -13.91 -19.56 -3.17
N GLN A 776 -12.86 -20.35 -3.10
CA GLN A 776 -11.88 -20.47 -4.20
C GLN A 776 -12.53 -20.98 -5.48
N ILE A 777 -13.41 -21.96 -5.39
CA ILE A 777 -14.11 -22.58 -6.54
C ILE A 777 -15.07 -21.59 -7.21
N ILE A 778 -15.84 -20.83 -6.41
CA ILE A 778 -16.99 -20.07 -6.95
C ILE A 778 -16.70 -18.57 -7.18
N SER A 779 -15.64 -18.00 -6.59
CA SER A 779 -15.43 -16.55 -6.63
C SER A 779 -15.22 -16.00 -8.06
N THR A 780 -14.44 -16.68 -8.88
CA THR A 780 -14.18 -16.30 -10.28
C THR A 780 -15.46 -16.44 -11.11
N ASN A 781 -16.20 -17.54 -10.94
CA ASN A 781 -17.47 -17.79 -11.63
C ASN A 781 -18.54 -16.74 -11.28
N TYR A 782 -18.61 -16.34 -10.00
CA TYR A 782 -19.54 -15.29 -9.56
C TYR A 782 -19.21 -13.95 -10.22
N TYR A 783 -17.93 -13.59 -10.23
CA TYR A 783 -17.48 -12.36 -10.89
C TYR A 783 -17.80 -12.39 -12.39
N ALA A 784 -17.44 -13.47 -13.09
CA ALA A 784 -17.71 -13.62 -14.52
C ALA A 784 -19.20 -13.50 -14.84
N GLN A 785 -20.05 -14.31 -14.18
CA GLN A 785 -21.48 -14.34 -14.46
C GLN A 785 -22.20 -13.03 -14.12
N ILE A 786 -21.92 -12.42 -12.94
CA ILE A 786 -22.67 -11.26 -12.48
C ILE A 786 -22.11 -9.96 -13.06
N ARG A 787 -20.79 -9.81 -13.14
CA ARG A 787 -20.18 -8.60 -13.68
C ARG A 787 -20.01 -8.64 -15.18
N THR A 788 -19.42 -9.70 -15.74
CA THR A 788 -19.02 -9.75 -17.15
C THR A 788 -20.20 -10.08 -18.06
N ASP A 789 -20.89 -11.19 -17.79
CA ASP A 789 -21.94 -11.68 -18.69
C ASP A 789 -23.25 -10.90 -18.53
N LYS A 790 -23.71 -10.73 -17.28
CA LYS A 790 -24.99 -10.07 -16.98
C LYS A 790 -24.88 -8.57 -16.72
N GLN A 791 -23.67 -8.04 -16.46
CA GLN A 791 -23.39 -6.61 -16.24
C GLN A 791 -24.26 -5.98 -15.13
N LEU A 792 -24.55 -6.76 -14.07
CA LEU A 792 -25.46 -6.35 -13.00
C LEU A 792 -24.82 -5.40 -11.96
N GLY A 793 -23.51 -5.29 -11.94
CA GLY A 793 -22.80 -4.38 -11.04
C GLY A 793 -21.33 -4.19 -11.43
N TYR A 794 -20.74 -3.09 -10.97
CA TYR A 794 -19.33 -2.79 -11.23
C TYR A 794 -18.39 -3.18 -10.09
N ILE A 795 -18.92 -3.32 -8.87
CA ILE A 795 -18.23 -4.01 -7.77
C ILE A 795 -18.94 -5.34 -7.59
N VAL A 796 -18.26 -6.43 -7.87
CA VAL A 796 -18.79 -7.79 -7.75
C VAL A 796 -17.68 -8.70 -7.23
N PHE A 797 -17.88 -9.35 -6.13
CA PHE A 797 -16.96 -10.36 -5.62
C PHE A 797 -17.64 -11.28 -4.59
N ALA A 798 -17.12 -12.49 -4.45
CA ALA A 798 -17.42 -13.39 -3.37
C ALA A 798 -16.19 -13.55 -2.48
N THR A 799 -16.36 -13.56 -1.16
CA THR A 799 -15.26 -13.61 -0.21
C THR A 799 -15.62 -14.33 1.08
N ASN A 800 -14.61 -14.91 1.72
CA ASN A 800 -14.76 -15.37 3.10
C ASN A 800 -15.03 -14.19 4.04
N PHE A 801 -16.07 -14.28 4.83
CA PHE A 801 -16.47 -13.27 5.80
C PHE A 801 -16.75 -13.92 7.16
N ASN A 802 -15.67 -14.30 7.83
CA ASN A 802 -15.74 -15.00 9.10
C ASN A 802 -16.03 -14.03 10.25
N MET A 803 -16.96 -14.41 11.15
CA MET A 803 -17.24 -13.68 12.38
C MET A 803 -16.66 -14.42 13.57
N LEU A 804 -15.55 -13.89 14.12
CA LEU A 804 -14.73 -14.58 15.11
C LEU A 804 -14.28 -15.96 14.56
N GLU A 805 -14.75 -17.05 15.17
CA GLU A 805 -14.41 -18.42 14.76
C GLU A 805 -15.50 -19.06 13.88
N VAL A 806 -16.64 -18.38 13.68
CA VAL A 806 -17.74 -18.87 12.82
C VAL A 806 -17.41 -18.52 11.38
N PRO A 807 -17.28 -19.51 10.48
CA PRO A 807 -17.04 -19.24 9.08
C PRO A 807 -18.24 -18.58 8.41
N GLY A 808 -17.98 -17.85 7.34
CA GLY A 808 -19.02 -17.23 6.54
C GLY A 808 -18.53 -16.91 5.13
N LEU A 809 -19.47 -16.85 4.21
CA LEU A 809 -19.26 -16.50 2.81
C LEU A 809 -20.19 -15.36 2.44
N ALA A 810 -19.64 -14.30 1.89
CA ALA A 810 -20.37 -13.11 1.44
C ALA A 810 -20.25 -12.92 -0.07
N PHE A 811 -21.38 -12.72 -0.73
CA PHE A 811 -21.50 -12.30 -2.13
C PHE A 811 -21.89 -10.84 -2.14
N ILE A 812 -21.07 -10.02 -2.78
CA ILE A 812 -21.17 -8.57 -2.69
C ILE A 812 -21.31 -7.98 -4.08
N VAL A 813 -22.33 -7.10 -4.24
CA VAL A 813 -22.54 -6.34 -5.48
C VAL A 813 -22.81 -4.88 -5.15
N GLN A 814 -22.21 -3.97 -5.92
CA GLN A 814 -22.66 -2.59 -6.02
C GLN A 814 -23.04 -2.27 -7.45
N SER A 815 -24.24 -1.76 -7.64
CA SER A 815 -24.85 -1.51 -8.94
C SER A 815 -25.45 -0.12 -9.05
N PRO A 816 -25.22 0.60 -10.17
CA PRO A 816 -25.91 1.87 -10.42
C PRO A 816 -27.33 1.68 -10.96
N ASN A 817 -27.66 0.52 -11.54
CA ASN A 817 -28.88 0.30 -12.33
C ASN A 817 -29.72 -0.91 -11.88
N THR A 818 -29.22 -1.77 -11.00
CA THR A 818 -29.91 -3.01 -10.60
C THR A 818 -30.33 -2.91 -9.14
N ASP A 819 -31.60 -3.21 -8.87
CA ASP A 819 -32.12 -3.19 -7.51
C ASP A 819 -31.75 -4.44 -6.71
N GLY A 820 -31.88 -4.35 -5.38
CA GLY A 820 -31.47 -5.42 -4.46
C GLY A 820 -32.26 -6.72 -4.62
N ARG A 821 -33.51 -6.67 -5.11
CA ARG A 821 -34.33 -7.88 -5.33
C ARG A 821 -33.81 -8.66 -6.54
N THR A 822 -33.54 -7.98 -7.63
CA THR A 822 -32.94 -8.59 -8.82
C THR A 822 -31.60 -9.22 -8.49
N LEU A 823 -30.74 -8.51 -7.73
CA LEU A 823 -29.44 -9.04 -7.30
C LEU A 823 -29.57 -10.28 -6.41
N PHE A 824 -30.60 -10.32 -5.55
CA PHE A 824 -30.89 -11.49 -4.73
C PHE A 824 -31.28 -12.68 -5.58
N ASP A 825 -32.23 -12.50 -6.53
CA ASP A 825 -32.73 -13.57 -7.38
C ASP A 825 -31.60 -14.14 -8.26
N GLU A 826 -30.74 -13.28 -8.82
CA GLU A 826 -29.61 -13.67 -9.65
C GLU A 826 -28.47 -14.35 -8.86
N THR A 827 -28.19 -13.89 -7.64
CA THR A 827 -27.22 -14.56 -6.75
C THR A 827 -27.75 -15.93 -6.29
N SER A 828 -29.03 -16.03 -6.00
CA SER A 828 -29.68 -17.30 -5.63
C SER A 828 -29.64 -18.31 -6.77
N LEU A 829 -29.92 -17.87 -8.01
CA LEU A 829 -29.83 -18.69 -9.21
C LEU A 829 -28.40 -19.17 -9.45
N PHE A 830 -27.41 -18.26 -9.29
CA PHE A 830 -25.99 -18.62 -9.37
C PHE A 830 -25.63 -19.73 -8.37
N LEU A 831 -26.02 -19.56 -7.13
CA LEU A 831 -25.74 -20.56 -6.07
C LEU A 831 -26.33 -21.92 -6.37
N GLN A 832 -27.58 -21.95 -6.87
CA GLN A 832 -28.21 -23.20 -7.30
C GLN A 832 -27.42 -23.87 -8.42
N GLN A 833 -27.03 -23.11 -9.45
CA GLN A 833 -26.21 -23.63 -10.56
C GLN A 833 -24.86 -24.16 -10.10
N GLN A 834 -24.20 -23.46 -9.18
CA GLN A 834 -22.90 -23.91 -8.65
C GLN A 834 -23.07 -25.19 -7.79
N ALA A 835 -24.12 -25.32 -7.01
CA ALA A 835 -24.41 -26.55 -6.28
C ALA A 835 -24.59 -27.75 -7.23
N GLU A 836 -25.39 -27.60 -8.31
CA GLU A 836 -25.56 -28.63 -9.34
C GLU A 836 -24.24 -28.98 -10.07
N ASN A 837 -23.35 -28.00 -10.26
CA ASN A 837 -22.04 -28.22 -10.87
C ASN A 837 -21.10 -28.98 -9.94
N MET A 838 -21.09 -28.61 -8.65
CA MET A 838 -20.26 -29.29 -7.63
C MET A 838 -20.67 -30.77 -7.45
N GLU A 839 -21.96 -31.11 -7.56
CA GLU A 839 -22.42 -32.52 -7.52
C GLU A 839 -21.88 -33.37 -8.69
N LYS A 840 -21.42 -32.71 -9.78
CA LYS A 840 -20.88 -33.38 -10.98
C LYS A 840 -19.35 -33.49 -10.97
N LEU A 841 -18.66 -32.87 -9.98
CA LEU A 841 -17.21 -32.97 -9.87
C LEU A 841 -16.81 -34.41 -9.55
N SER A 842 -15.75 -34.88 -10.20
CA SER A 842 -15.13 -36.18 -9.91
C SER A 842 -14.04 -36.05 -8.82
N ASP A 843 -13.62 -37.17 -8.25
CA ASP A 843 -12.50 -37.22 -7.29
C ASP A 843 -11.17 -36.68 -7.85
N GLY A 844 -11.08 -36.43 -9.14
CA GLY A 844 -9.90 -35.87 -9.84
C GLY A 844 -9.98 -34.37 -10.08
N ASP A 845 -11.16 -33.75 -9.93
CA ASP A 845 -11.40 -32.33 -10.09
C ASP A 845 -11.25 -31.60 -8.77
#